data_c12e297c15b30a0925cbddb8c8c538fd
#
_entry.id   c12e297c15b30a0925cbddb8c8c538fd
#
_cell.length_a   1.000
_cell.length_b   1.000
_cell.length_c   1.000
_cell.angle_alpha   90.00
_cell.angle_beta   90.00
_cell.angle_gamma   90.00
#
_symmetry.space_group_name_H-M   'P 1'
#
loop_
_entity.id
_entity.type
_entity.pdbx_description
1 polymer ?
#
loop_
_entity_poly.entity_id
_entity_poly.type
_entity_poly.pdbx_seq_one_letter_code
_entity_poly.pdbx_strand_id
1 'polypeptide(L)'
;MTIWALSFTNTFFSELLNLPQAVQKKISKTLKVLETDPISAQGDAKKLKGYTNNVYRVRIGDYRLFYSFGQGWVKLLSVRKRDERTYEIELPEVDAPLPPPKESILEPQYQETPAAGVTASQPISLAEPSPSTENSSSITTALPVKLTDALLKQWKIPSEHWPGILAAPHSEALLELPIPDHYLQRIIDNLYPRPIEEIITEREYVLKQPEDLDRFVEGSLTTFLLKLDPEQEKLKAFGKQGPILVKGGPGTGKSTLAIYRVQGLLEQGFKPVLFTTYTKALVTYSEQLLSQLIGQSLDQSGVKVATVDSLTFHYYVQTYGKPMFARDDQCLALLDVALQTAEIPAKNGFDRQGRRQFLERLGLPYLLQEIQDVIEAWGITSLEEYLALDRRGRGTPLQAKLREALWSIYQTWQHLMERDGYITWSQLRCKALEVVQQLAESPYQAVVIDEAQDLSPVSLRFLLALVPSLEGVYLTADASQSLYQRGFSWRQIHADLKVTGRTLLLRRNYRNTEQIITACATILEGTPAGDTECLAQEPSAYQGELPTIILTDSVEQESRLIHSFFIEAAKHCRLPLHGGAVLCPSIAMGKAIAQRLVKQGAEAQFVAGNDIDLNATYIKVMTLHSAKGLEFPFVAVVGLREGILPYISADLPEDEMKPVLDEQRRLFYVGCSRAMRALIVSGSRSSPSSFLDGLSDPYWKK
;
A
#
# COMPACT_ATOMS: atom_id res chain seq x y z
N MET A 1 37.85 -15.91 -11.03
CA MET A 1 38.00 -14.66 -10.26
C MET A 1 36.81 -14.63 -9.30
N THR A 2 37.06 -14.39 -8.05
CA THR A 2 35.98 -14.29 -7.05
C THR A 2 35.31 -12.94 -7.24
N ILE A 3 34.03 -12.91 -7.58
CA ILE A 3 33.25 -11.68 -7.75
C ILE A 3 32.60 -11.36 -6.39
N TRP A 4 32.78 -10.14 -5.90
CA TRP A 4 32.27 -9.66 -4.63
C TRP A 4 30.90 -9.00 -4.84
N ALA A 5 29.90 -9.39 -4.04
CA ALA A 5 28.58 -8.78 -4.13
C ALA A 5 28.62 -7.33 -3.63
N LEU A 6 28.13 -6.40 -4.43
CA LEU A 6 28.08 -4.99 -4.07
C LEU A 6 26.74 -4.64 -3.41
N SER A 7 26.80 -3.86 -2.34
CA SER A 7 25.63 -3.26 -1.69
C SER A 7 25.90 -1.80 -1.33
N PHE A 8 24.88 -1.01 -1.03
CA PHE A 8 25.03 0.38 -0.61
C PHE A 8 24.02 0.81 0.43
N THR A 9 24.35 1.84 1.19
CA THR A 9 23.49 2.44 2.22
C THR A 9 22.61 3.55 1.66
N ASN A 10 21.57 3.94 2.40
CA ASN A 10 20.74 5.10 2.08
C ASN A 10 21.55 6.39 2.00
N THR A 11 22.50 6.57 2.91
CA THR A 11 23.37 7.75 2.95
C THR A 11 24.22 7.84 1.68
N PHE A 12 24.88 6.72 1.30
CA PHE A 12 25.64 6.68 0.03
C PHE A 12 24.75 7.08 -1.17
N PHE A 13 23.53 6.53 -1.22
CA PHE A 13 22.60 6.79 -2.31
C PHE A 13 22.15 8.27 -2.36
N SER A 14 21.79 8.85 -1.23
CA SER A 14 21.41 10.27 -1.14
C SER A 14 22.56 11.20 -1.55
N GLU A 15 23.78 10.91 -1.08
CA GLU A 15 24.98 11.68 -1.45
C GLU A 15 25.29 11.55 -2.94
N LEU A 16 25.17 10.32 -3.50
CA LEU A 16 25.40 10.06 -4.93
C LEU A 16 24.48 10.88 -5.83
N LEU A 17 23.17 10.97 -5.48
CA LEU A 17 22.18 11.75 -6.23
C LEU A 17 22.55 13.23 -6.34
N ASN A 18 23.27 13.75 -5.36
CA ASN A 18 23.68 15.15 -5.31
C ASN A 18 24.98 15.44 -6.10
N LEU A 19 25.65 14.40 -6.61
CA LEU A 19 26.90 14.56 -7.35
C LEU A 19 26.68 14.97 -8.82
N PRO A 20 27.66 15.65 -9.45
CA PRO A 20 27.67 15.86 -10.90
C PRO A 20 27.71 14.54 -11.67
N GLN A 21 27.00 14.45 -12.79
CA GLN A 21 26.95 13.24 -13.64
C GLN A 21 28.32 12.66 -13.99
N ALA A 22 29.32 13.54 -14.25
CA ALA A 22 30.69 13.11 -14.56
C ALA A 22 31.34 12.36 -13.38
N VAL A 23 30.98 12.69 -12.14
CA VAL A 23 31.49 12.02 -10.93
C VAL A 23 30.75 10.71 -10.73
N GLN A 24 29.41 10.69 -10.91
CA GLN A 24 28.61 9.47 -10.84
C GLN A 24 29.15 8.39 -11.79
N LYS A 25 29.45 8.74 -13.06
CA LYS A 25 30.09 7.83 -14.05
C LYS A 25 31.46 7.31 -13.62
N LYS A 26 32.24 8.12 -12.89
CA LYS A 26 33.53 7.65 -12.34
C LYS A 26 33.32 6.68 -11.18
N ILE A 27 32.32 6.92 -10.36
CA ILE A 27 31.93 6.00 -9.29
C ILE A 27 31.54 4.65 -9.86
N SER A 28 30.65 4.58 -10.88
CA SER A 28 30.27 3.31 -11.53
C SER A 28 31.49 2.54 -12.08
N LYS A 29 32.49 3.23 -12.62
CA LYS A 29 33.73 2.58 -13.02
C LYS A 29 34.55 2.03 -11.85
N THR A 30 34.61 2.78 -10.76
CA THR A 30 35.33 2.34 -9.53
C THR A 30 34.67 1.11 -8.91
N LEU A 31 33.33 1.00 -8.98
CA LEU A 31 32.61 -0.17 -8.48
C LEU A 31 33.01 -1.46 -9.17
N LYS A 32 33.29 -1.43 -10.50
CA LYS A 32 33.82 -2.60 -11.22
C LYS A 32 35.17 -3.06 -10.69
N VAL A 33 35.98 -2.12 -10.23
CA VAL A 33 37.27 -2.44 -9.60
C VAL A 33 37.02 -3.06 -8.21
N LEU A 34 36.13 -2.48 -7.41
CA LEU A 34 35.80 -2.99 -6.08
C LEU A 34 35.13 -4.38 -6.11
N GLU A 35 34.38 -4.69 -7.16
CA GLU A 35 33.77 -6.00 -7.39
C GLU A 35 34.83 -7.12 -7.54
N THR A 36 36.00 -6.79 -8.05
CA THR A 36 37.08 -7.77 -8.29
C THR A 36 38.24 -7.66 -7.30
N ASP A 37 38.51 -6.46 -6.82
CA ASP A 37 39.62 -6.16 -5.89
C ASP A 37 39.22 -5.09 -4.86
N PRO A 38 38.42 -5.41 -3.84
CA PRO A 38 38.04 -4.47 -2.78
C PRO A 38 39.18 -4.17 -1.79
N ILE A 39 40.26 -4.97 -1.80
CA ILE A 39 41.36 -4.86 -0.84
C ILE A 39 42.30 -3.73 -1.26
N SER A 40 42.74 -3.71 -2.49
CA SER A 40 43.67 -2.72 -2.96
C SER A 40 43.02 -1.67 -3.87
N ALA A 41 41.90 -1.98 -4.51
CA ALA A 41 41.28 -1.15 -5.54
C ALA A 41 42.32 -0.59 -6.52
N GLN A 42 43.18 -1.48 -7.01
CA GLN A 42 44.33 -1.16 -7.92
C GLN A 42 45.29 -0.13 -7.30
N GLY A 43 45.48 -0.14 -5.98
CA GLY A 43 46.39 0.75 -5.28
C GLY A 43 45.77 2.05 -4.75
N ASP A 44 44.53 2.33 -5.05
CA ASP A 44 43.81 3.55 -4.60
C ASP A 44 43.06 3.42 -3.26
N ALA A 45 42.90 2.18 -2.75
CA ALA A 45 42.25 1.92 -1.49
C ALA A 45 43.16 2.21 -0.30
N LYS A 46 42.60 2.87 0.72
CA LYS A 46 43.27 3.08 2.03
C LYS A 46 42.33 2.71 3.16
N LYS A 47 42.81 1.88 4.09
CA LYS A 47 42.10 1.54 5.32
C LYS A 47 42.02 2.77 6.24
N LEU A 48 40.89 3.04 6.83
CA LEU A 48 40.72 4.08 7.84
C LEU A 48 41.01 3.52 9.22
N LYS A 49 41.78 4.28 10.01
CA LYS A 49 42.08 3.96 11.41
C LYS A 49 40.99 4.52 12.33
N GLY A 50 40.76 3.90 13.48
CA GLY A 50 39.80 4.38 14.48
C GLY A 50 38.38 3.83 14.37
N TYR A 51 38.06 3.02 13.37
CA TYR A 51 36.75 2.41 13.21
C TYR A 51 36.76 0.95 13.70
N THR A 52 35.75 0.54 14.47
CA THR A 52 35.59 -0.84 14.95
C THR A 52 35.34 -1.83 13.80
N ASN A 53 34.83 -1.37 12.69
CA ASN A 53 34.62 -2.13 11.46
C ASN A 53 35.69 -1.78 10.42
N ASN A 54 36.03 -2.72 9.55
CA ASN A 54 36.99 -2.53 8.47
C ASN A 54 36.46 -1.56 7.41
N VAL A 55 36.66 -0.26 7.61
CA VAL A 55 36.28 0.81 6.68
C VAL A 55 37.46 1.20 5.83
N TYR A 56 37.22 1.32 4.54
CA TYR A 56 38.19 1.73 3.54
C TYR A 56 37.68 2.96 2.78
N ARG A 57 38.58 3.68 2.17
CA ARG A 57 38.27 4.77 1.24
C ARG A 57 39.01 4.58 -0.06
N VAL A 58 38.36 4.96 -1.16
CA VAL A 58 39.00 5.04 -2.48
C VAL A 58 38.86 6.45 -3.04
N ARG A 59 39.88 6.89 -3.79
CA ARG A 59 39.91 8.22 -4.37
C ARG A 59 39.16 8.25 -5.70
N ILE A 60 38.22 9.20 -5.87
CA ILE A 60 37.51 9.44 -7.14
C ILE A 60 37.64 10.95 -7.49
N GLY A 61 38.76 11.35 -8.02
CA GLY A 61 39.07 12.78 -8.24
C GLY A 61 39.09 13.55 -6.92
N ASP A 62 38.21 14.58 -6.79
CA ASP A 62 38.07 15.40 -5.59
C ASP A 62 37.19 14.74 -4.53
N TYR A 63 36.65 13.56 -4.79
CA TYR A 63 35.74 12.85 -3.88
C TYR A 63 36.44 11.63 -3.26
N ARG A 64 35.85 11.18 -2.16
CA ARG A 64 36.25 9.97 -1.44
C ARG A 64 35.04 9.10 -1.29
N LEU A 65 35.10 7.87 -1.83
CA LEU A 65 34.14 6.82 -1.64
C LEU A 65 34.56 5.98 -0.42
N PHE A 66 33.68 5.91 0.57
CA PHE A 66 33.86 5.11 1.77
C PHE A 66 33.10 3.79 1.62
N TYR A 67 33.75 2.70 1.96
CA TYR A 67 33.16 1.37 1.87
C TYR A 67 33.74 0.44 2.94
N SER A 68 32.99 -0.61 3.24
CA SER A 68 33.49 -1.75 4.04
C SER A 68 33.34 -3.03 3.21
N PHE A 69 34.11 -4.05 3.52
CA PHE A 69 33.95 -5.33 2.86
C PHE A 69 34.27 -6.48 3.81
N GLY A 70 33.70 -7.64 3.50
CA GLY A 70 33.92 -8.90 4.19
C GLY A 70 34.04 -10.03 3.19
N GLN A 71 33.84 -11.26 3.62
CA GLN A 71 34.00 -12.41 2.75
C GLN A 71 32.87 -12.47 1.71
N GLY A 72 33.19 -12.11 0.45
CA GLY A 72 32.26 -12.16 -0.69
C GLY A 72 31.34 -10.96 -0.85
N TRP A 73 31.45 -9.89 -0.05
CA TRP A 73 30.61 -8.72 -0.14
C TRP A 73 31.38 -7.39 0.05
N VAL A 74 30.89 -6.33 -0.57
CA VAL A 74 31.36 -4.95 -0.43
C VAL A 74 30.16 -4.06 -0.18
N LYS A 75 30.17 -3.27 0.89
CA LYS A 75 29.12 -2.32 1.28
C LYS A 75 29.61 -0.89 1.09
N LEU A 76 28.97 -0.12 0.21
CA LEU A 76 29.24 1.27 -0.04
C LEU A 76 28.56 2.12 1.02
N LEU A 77 29.29 2.95 1.73
CA LEU A 77 28.81 3.68 2.89
C LEU A 77 28.47 5.13 2.59
N SER A 78 29.40 5.85 1.94
CA SER A 78 29.28 7.30 1.73
C SER A 78 30.21 7.76 0.60
N VAL A 79 29.87 8.89 -0.05
CA VAL A 79 30.74 9.54 -1.04
C VAL A 79 30.78 11.04 -0.81
N ARG A 80 31.94 11.55 -0.36
CA ARG A 80 32.12 12.94 0.08
C ARG A 80 33.20 13.65 -0.71
N LYS A 81 33.05 14.98 -0.84
CA LYS A 81 34.12 15.83 -1.40
C LYS A 81 35.26 15.91 -0.38
N ARG A 82 36.50 15.90 -0.89
CA ARG A 82 37.67 16.15 -0.06
C ARG A 82 37.64 17.57 0.49
N ASP A 83 37.56 17.72 1.80
CA ASP A 83 37.80 18.95 2.54
C ASP A 83 38.80 18.70 3.66
N GLU A 84 39.27 19.77 4.33
CA GLU A 84 40.24 19.69 5.42
C GLU A 84 39.73 18.91 6.63
N ARG A 85 38.40 18.83 6.81
CA ARG A 85 37.74 18.10 7.92
C ARG A 85 37.66 16.59 7.71
N THR A 86 37.89 16.10 6.49
CA THR A 86 37.95 14.66 6.22
C THR A 86 39.13 13.98 6.94
N TYR A 87 40.01 14.74 7.62
CA TYR A 87 41.26 14.29 8.21
C TYR A 87 41.41 14.60 9.71
N GLU A 88 40.45 15.23 10.37
CA GLU A 88 40.60 15.65 11.78
C GLU A 88 40.56 14.54 12.84
N ILE A 89 40.49 13.25 12.43
CA ILE A 89 40.63 12.12 13.37
C ILE A 89 41.83 11.28 12.92
N GLU A 90 43.05 11.75 13.18
CA GLU A 90 44.26 10.90 13.18
C GLU A 90 44.42 10.32 14.58
N LEU A 91 44.11 9.04 14.78
CA LEU A 91 44.51 8.24 15.92
C LEU A 91 45.75 7.37 15.60
N PRO A 92 46.58 7.06 16.60
CA PRO A 92 47.91 6.45 16.38
C PRO A 92 47.87 5.05 15.77
N GLU A 93 48.96 4.71 15.10
CA GLU A 93 49.16 3.46 14.39
C GLU A 93 49.11 2.25 15.33
N VAL A 94 48.29 1.27 15.00
CA VAL A 94 48.28 -0.06 15.59
C VAL A 94 48.49 -1.09 14.50
N ASP A 95 49.43 -2.01 14.70
CA ASP A 95 49.80 -3.05 13.75
C ASP A 95 48.65 -3.97 13.36
N ALA A 96 48.63 -4.38 12.08
CA ALA A 96 47.61 -5.25 11.51
C ALA A 96 47.64 -6.66 12.15
N PRO A 97 46.48 -7.23 12.54
CA PRO A 97 46.43 -8.62 12.97
C PRO A 97 46.65 -9.59 11.79
N LEU A 98 47.40 -10.64 12.04
CA LEU A 98 47.68 -11.76 11.12
C LEU A 98 46.38 -12.48 10.70
N PRO A 99 46.30 -13.08 9.50
CA PRO A 99 45.14 -13.82 9.07
C PRO A 99 44.94 -15.09 9.91
N PRO A 100 43.70 -15.47 10.22
CA PRO A 100 43.42 -16.67 10.99
C PRO A 100 43.79 -17.93 10.22
N PRO A 101 44.28 -19.00 10.91
CA PRO A 101 44.60 -20.26 10.27
C PRO A 101 43.34 -20.97 9.75
N LYS A 102 43.53 -21.74 8.69
CA LYS A 102 42.49 -22.57 8.09
C LYS A 102 42.10 -23.66 9.10
N GLU A 103 40.90 -23.57 9.66
CA GLU A 103 40.32 -24.63 10.47
C GLU A 103 39.16 -25.33 9.78
N SER A 104 39.20 -26.65 9.96
CA SER A 104 38.28 -27.65 9.51
C SER A 104 36.93 -27.57 10.23
N ILE A 105 35.92 -27.98 9.52
CA ILE A 105 34.54 -28.13 9.95
C ILE A 105 34.45 -29.04 11.18
N LEU A 106 33.95 -28.54 12.31
CA LEU A 106 33.44 -29.34 13.42
C LEU A 106 32.04 -28.89 13.80
N GLU A 107 31.14 -29.86 13.89
CA GLU A 107 29.73 -29.70 14.23
C GLU A 107 29.55 -29.24 15.69
N PRO A 108 28.55 -28.39 16.01
CA PRO A 108 28.27 -28.01 17.41
C PRO A 108 27.41 -29.08 18.10
N GLN A 109 27.93 -29.64 19.20
CA GLN A 109 27.13 -30.42 20.15
C GLN A 109 26.29 -29.51 21.05
N TYR A 110 24.99 -29.79 21.12
CA TYR A 110 24.10 -29.19 22.10
C TYR A 110 24.30 -29.78 23.49
N GLN A 111 24.52 -28.92 24.48
CA GLN A 111 24.33 -29.24 25.89
C GLN A 111 23.14 -28.47 26.46
N GLU A 112 22.17 -29.22 26.95
CA GLU A 112 21.05 -28.72 27.73
C GLU A 112 21.48 -28.40 29.17
N THR A 113 21.04 -27.24 29.68
CA THR A 113 21.12 -26.95 31.13
C THR A 113 19.74 -26.47 31.62
N PRO A 114 19.32 -26.89 32.83
CA PRO A 114 17.92 -26.82 33.25
C PRO A 114 17.50 -25.47 33.86
N ALA A 115 16.20 -25.23 33.81
CA ALA A 115 15.50 -24.04 34.27
C ALA A 115 15.64 -23.82 35.80
N ALA A 116 15.96 -22.59 36.18
CA ALA A 116 15.81 -22.10 37.56
C ALA A 116 14.74 -20.99 37.60
N GLY A 117 13.92 -21.08 38.66
CA GLY A 117 12.66 -20.39 38.82
C GLY A 117 12.71 -18.86 38.84
N VAL A 118 11.62 -18.30 38.36
CA VAL A 118 11.36 -16.85 38.34
C VAL A 118 10.50 -16.49 39.54
N THR A 119 11.05 -15.70 40.46
CA THR A 119 10.32 -14.98 41.50
C THR A 119 9.87 -13.63 40.98
N ALA A 120 8.60 -13.32 41.18
CA ALA A 120 7.96 -12.08 40.80
C ALA A 120 8.54 -10.88 41.55
N SER A 121 8.89 -9.82 40.83
CA SER A 121 9.25 -8.50 41.38
C SER A 121 8.20 -7.47 40.99
N GLN A 122 7.80 -6.65 41.93
CA GLN A 122 6.77 -5.60 41.90
C GLN A 122 7.10 -4.44 40.94
N PRO A 123 6.10 -3.66 40.50
CA PRO A 123 6.32 -2.55 39.57
C PRO A 123 6.92 -1.34 40.28
N ILE A 124 7.97 -0.78 39.69
CA ILE A 124 8.58 0.47 40.10
C ILE A 124 7.78 1.62 39.47
N SER A 125 7.25 2.49 40.33
CA SER A 125 6.62 3.76 39.99
C SER A 125 7.66 4.71 39.39
N LEU A 126 7.42 5.17 38.15
CA LEU A 126 8.16 6.28 37.55
C LEU A 126 7.60 7.61 38.07
N ALA A 127 8.41 8.32 38.85
CA ALA A 127 8.15 9.69 39.24
C ALA A 127 8.42 10.63 38.06
N GLU A 128 7.49 11.54 37.80
CA GLU A 128 7.66 12.65 36.85
C GLU A 128 8.77 13.60 37.35
N PRO A 129 9.66 14.06 36.47
CA PRO A 129 10.57 15.15 36.82
C PRO A 129 9.86 16.50 36.68
N SER A 130 9.84 17.27 37.77
CA SER A 130 9.44 18.67 37.82
C SER A 130 10.32 19.51 36.89
N PRO A 131 9.79 20.60 36.28
CA PRO A 131 10.57 21.46 35.41
C PRO A 131 11.53 22.34 36.23
N SER A 132 12.81 22.04 36.16
CA SER A 132 13.84 22.97 36.56
C SER A 132 14.01 24.03 35.47
N THR A 133 13.69 25.25 35.82
CA THR A 133 14.06 26.47 35.11
C THR A 133 15.58 26.59 35.06
N GLU A 134 16.20 26.15 34.02
CA GLU A 134 17.56 26.56 33.68
C GLU A 134 17.54 27.47 32.46
N ASN A 135 18.14 28.65 32.67
CA ASN A 135 18.43 29.66 31.65
C ASN A 135 19.16 29.02 30.46
N SER A 136 18.45 28.74 29.38
CA SER A 136 19.08 28.46 28.09
C SER A 136 19.57 29.78 27.49
N SER A 137 20.82 30.13 27.79
CA SER A 137 21.61 31.00 26.92
C SER A 137 21.69 30.24 25.57
N SER A 138 20.99 30.75 24.56
CA SER A 138 21.07 30.29 23.17
C SER A 138 22.52 30.37 22.71
N ILE A 139 23.20 29.23 22.67
CA ILE A 139 24.48 29.08 21.98
C ILE A 139 24.13 29.07 20.49
N THR A 140 24.09 30.22 19.88
CA THR A 140 23.99 30.40 18.41
C THR A 140 25.24 29.79 17.79
N THR A 141 25.12 28.57 17.31
CA THR A 141 26.22 27.84 16.69
C THR A 141 26.44 28.40 15.28
N ALA A 142 27.56 29.06 15.04
CA ALA A 142 27.95 29.55 13.73
C ALA A 142 27.97 28.42 12.72
N LEU A 143 27.61 28.68 11.44
CA LEU A 143 27.64 27.71 10.39
C LEU A 143 29.05 27.09 10.23
N PRO A 144 29.16 25.77 10.09
CA PRO A 144 30.44 25.10 9.98
C PRO A 144 31.20 25.47 8.70
N VAL A 145 30.51 25.95 7.68
CA VAL A 145 31.08 26.45 6.41
C VAL A 145 30.37 27.74 6.01
N LYS A 146 31.11 28.73 5.56
CA LYS A 146 30.52 29.94 4.96
C LYS A 146 29.83 29.56 3.64
N LEU A 147 28.52 29.78 3.57
CA LEU A 147 27.75 29.51 2.38
C LEU A 147 28.15 30.49 1.25
N THR A 148 28.25 29.98 0.04
CA THR A 148 28.61 30.75 -1.17
C THR A 148 27.73 30.31 -2.33
N ASP A 149 27.54 31.20 -3.32
CA ASP A 149 26.80 30.90 -4.54
C ASP A 149 27.30 29.63 -5.24
N ALA A 150 28.63 29.43 -5.23
CA ALA A 150 29.27 28.25 -5.83
C ALA A 150 28.84 26.96 -5.10
N LEU A 151 28.73 26.98 -3.76
CA LEU A 151 28.27 25.84 -2.98
C LEU A 151 26.78 25.56 -3.21
N LEU A 152 25.94 26.58 -3.19
CA LEU A 152 24.50 26.43 -3.42
C LEU A 152 24.21 25.91 -4.83
N LYS A 153 24.94 26.40 -5.83
CA LYS A 153 24.86 25.88 -7.18
C LYS A 153 25.34 24.41 -7.26
N GLN A 154 26.42 24.07 -6.55
CA GLN A 154 26.93 22.70 -6.46
C GLN A 154 25.91 21.75 -5.80
N TRP A 155 25.22 22.22 -4.76
CA TRP A 155 24.18 21.47 -4.07
C TRP A 155 22.83 21.49 -4.80
N LYS A 156 22.78 22.06 -6.02
CA LYS A 156 21.57 22.14 -6.86
C LYS A 156 20.40 22.83 -6.15
N ILE A 157 20.69 23.85 -5.37
CA ILE A 157 19.66 24.70 -4.77
C ILE A 157 19.26 25.75 -5.82
N PRO A 158 17.96 25.98 -6.07
CA PRO A 158 17.50 27.00 -7.01
C PRO A 158 17.93 28.41 -6.56
N SER A 159 18.29 29.24 -7.55
CA SER A 159 18.82 30.59 -7.29
C SER A 159 17.83 31.54 -6.59
N GLU A 160 16.55 31.25 -6.70
CA GLU A 160 15.47 32.01 -6.01
C GLU A 160 15.57 31.94 -4.47
N HIS A 161 16.17 30.88 -3.91
CA HIS A 161 16.34 30.70 -2.47
C HIS A 161 17.68 31.22 -1.93
N TRP A 162 18.66 31.55 -2.82
CA TRP A 162 20.00 31.91 -2.42
C TRP A 162 20.09 33.14 -1.52
N PRO A 163 19.34 34.24 -1.77
CA PRO A 163 19.46 35.44 -0.94
C PRO A 163 19.15 35.17 0.54
N GLY A 164 18.12 34.40 0.84
CA GLY A 164 17.76 34.03 2.21
C GLY A 164 18.81 33.11 2.85
N ILE A 165 19.29 32.12 2.11
CA ILE A 165 20.27 31.13 2.58
C ILE A 165 21.64 31.80 2.86
N LEU A 166 22.10 32.67 1.98
CA LEU A 166 23.37 33.38 2.14
C LEU A 166 23.35 34.43 3.27
N ALA A 167 22.18 34.96 3.58
CA ALA A 167 21.97 35.88 4.66
C ALA A 167 21.86 35.23 6.05
N ALA A 168 21.66 33.92 6.14
CA ALA A 168 21.49 33.21 7.40
C ALA A 168 22.80 33.16 8.20
N PRO A 169 22.86 33.75 9.41
CA PRO A 169 24.10 33.85 10.21
C PRO A 169 24.45 32.53 10.93
N HIS A 170 23.50 31.65 11.19
CA HIS A 170 23.63 30.41 11.96
C HIS A 170 22.61 29.34 11.51
N SER A 171 22.79 28.13 11.98
CA SER A 171 21.97 26.99 11.57
C SER A 171 20.48 27.10 11.86
N GLU A 172 20.12 27.72 13.01
CA GLU A 172 18.71 27.93 13.36
C GLU A 172 18.02 28.89 12.38
N ALA A 173 18.72 29.96 11.97
CA ALA A 173 18.20 30.88 10.97
C ALA A 173 17.95 30.22 9.59
N LEU A 174 18.71 29.16 9.25
CA LEU A 174 18.45 28.38 8.05
C LEU A 174 17.15 27.56 8.17
N LEU A 175 16.83 27.03 9.37
CA LEU A 175 15.62 26.24 9.62
C LEU A 175 14.34 27.10 9.56
N GLU A 176 14.44 28.41 9.82
CA GLU A 176 13.31 29.33 9.78
C GLU A 176 13.03 29.90 8.38
N LEU A 177 13.89 29.62 7.39
CA LEU A 177 13.69 30.14 6.05
C LEU A 177 12.49 29.46 5.35
N PRO A 178 11.70 30.23 4.59
CA PRO A 178 10.57 29.68 3.80
C PRO A 178 11.06 28.99 2.52
N ILE A 179 11.88 27.97 2.66
CA ILE A 179 12.37 27.13 1.57
C ILE A 179 11.82 25.72 1.72
N PRO A 180 11.60 25.00 0.61
CA PRO A 180 11.11 23.62 0.66
C PRO A 180 12.02 22.70 1.46
N ASP A 181 11.44 21.85 2.32
CA ASP A 181 12.16 20.98 3.26
C ASP A 181 13.25 20.14 2.62
N HIS A 182 13.04 19.67 1.41
CA HIS A 182 14.05 18.86 0.70
C HIS A 182 15.31 19.66 0.29
N TYR A 183 15.20 20.96 0.09
CA TYR A 183 16.38 21.82 -0.09
C TYR A 183 17.05 22.13 1.24
N LEU A 184 16.26 22.36 2.28
CA LEU A 184 16.78 22.55 3.62
C LEU A 184 17.54 21.32 4.11
N GLN A 185 16.95 20.14 3.97
CA GLN A 185 17.60 18.87 4.31
C GLN A 185 18.91 18.69 3.55
N ARG A 186 18.92 19.01 2.25
CA ARG A 186 20.14 18.94 1.41
C ARG A 186 21.24 19.89 1.89
N ILE A 187 20.88 21.09 2.36
CA ILE A 187 21.83 22.05 2.94
C ILE A 187 22.38 21.47 4.25
N ILE A 188 21.53 20.96 5.12
CA ILE A 188 21.90 20.39 6.41
C ILE A 188 22.82 19.18 6.24
N ASP A 189 22.47 18.23 5.36
CA ASP A 189 23.29 17.04 5.09
C ASP A 189 24.69 17.36 4.57
N ASN A 190 24.82 18.45 3.81
CA ASN A 190 26.13 18.92 3.34
C ASN A 190 26.91 19.72 4.41
N LEU A 191 26.22 20.44 5.28
CA LEU A 191 26.84 21.17 6.40
C LEU A 191 27.26 20.25 7.54
N TYR A 192 26.44 19.22 7.84
CA TYR A 192 26.61 18.29 8.95
C TYR A 192 26.50 16.84 8.46
N PRO A 193 27.52 16.34 7.72
CA PRO A 193 27.51 14.97 7.22
C PRO A 193 27.53 13.97 8.37
N ARG A 194 26.69 12.94 8.30
CA ARG A 194 26.57 11.91 9.34
C ARG A 194 27.89 11.20 9.59
N PRO A 195 28.21 10.81 10.83
CA PRO A 195 29.36 9.98 11.14
C PRO A 195 29.32 8.63 10.41
N ILE A 196 30.47 8.12 10.00
CA ILE A 196 30.57 6.85 9.25
C ILE A 196 30.15 5.66 10.14
N GLU A 197 30.32 5.74 11.44
CA GLU A 197 29.91 4.76 12.45
C GLU A 197 28.39 4.53 12.44
N GLU A 198 27.61 5.59 12.25
CA GLU A 198 26.15 5.50 12.13
C GLU A 198 25.76 4.94 10.76
N ILE A 199 26.45 5.36 9.72
CA ILE A 199 26.16 4.93 8.33
C ILE A 199 26.45 3.45 8.15
N ILE A 200 27.44 2.90 8.83
CA ILE A 200 27.84 1.48 8.69
C ILE A 200 26.72 0.55 9.19
N THR A 201 25.91 0.99 10.13
CA THR A 201 24.73 0.27 10.65
C THR A 201 23.47 0.48 9.81
N GLU A 202 23.51 1.40 8.84
CA GLU A 202 22.39 1.57 7.93
C GLU A 202 22.13 0.32 7.08
N ARG A 203 20.91 0.22 6.64
CA ARG A 203 20.48 -0.85 5.73
C ARG A 203 21.16 -0.74 4.38
N GLU A 204 21.34 -1.88 3.76
CA GLU A 204 22.04 -1.97 2.48
C GLU A 204 21.13 -2.42 1.34
N TYR A 205 21.41 -1.88 0.16
CA TYR A 205 20.79 -2.26 -1.11
C TYR A 205 21.80 -3.03 -1.94
N VAL A 206 21.41 -4.20 -2.43
CA VAL A 206 22.30 -5.06 -3.22
C VAL A 206 22.32 -4.64 -4.66
N LEU A 207 23.51 -4.43 -5.23
CA LEU A 207 23.73 -4.21 -6.65
C LEU A 207 24.07 -5.54 -7.34
N LYS A 208 23.40 -5.85 -8.45
CA LYS A 208 23.73 -7.05 -9.25
C LYS A 208 24.96 -6.80 -10.11
N GLN A 209 25.09 -5.61 -10.64
CA GLN A 209 26.20 -5.15 -11.46
C GLN A 209 26.52 -3.69 -11.12
N PRO A 210 27.77 -3.23 -11.25
CA PRO A 210 28.15 -1.83 -10.98
C PRO A 210 27.36 -0.79 -11.79
N GLU A 211 26.94 -1.15 -13.01
CA GLU A 211 26.14 -0.31 -13.89
C GLU A 211 24.71 -0.07 -13.40
N ASP A 212 24.24 -0.90 -12.50
CA ASP A 212 22.90 -0.78 -11.92
C ASP A 212 22.77 0.47 -11.05
N LEU A 213 23.89 1.00 -10.55
CA LEU A 213 23.89 2.24 -9.78
C LEU A 213 23.33 3.42 -10.60
N ASP A 214 23.62 3.50 -11.88
CA ASP A 214 23.12 4.57 -12.75
C ASP A 214 21.59 4.52 -12.87
N ARG A 215 20.99 3.35 -12.73
CA ARG A 215 19.54 3.15 -12.79
C ARG A 215 18.84 3.37 -11.42
N PHE A 216 19.55 3.09 -10.32
CA PHE A 216 19.06 3.46 -8.99
C PHE A 216 19.01 4.99 -8.80
N VAL A 217 19.86 5.72 -9.47
CA VAL A 217 19.86 7.20 -9.46
C VAL A 217 18.59 7.78 -10.11
N GLU A 218 17.86 7.01 -10.94
CA GLU A 218 16.67 7.49 -11.66
C GLU A 218 15.37 7.47 -10.83
N GLY A 219 15.30 6.90 -9.60
CA GLY A 219 14.05 6.99 -8.91
C GLY A 219 13.89 6.33 -7.54
N SER A 220 13.32 7.08 -6.62
CA SER A 220 12.67 6.54 -5.43
C SER A 220 11.45 5.68 -5.82
N LEU A 221 11.00 4.77 -4.96
CA LEU A 221 9.81 3.95 -5.21
C LEU A 221 8.58 4.81 -5.58
N THR A 222 8.40 5.93 -4.89
CA THR A 222 7.31 6.88 -5.16
C THR A 222 7.43 7.53 -6.56
N THR A 223 8.62 7.91 -6.98
CA THR A 223 8.86 8.41 -8.35
C THR A 223 8.58 7.33 -9.39
N PHE A 224 8.96 6.08 -9.12
CA PHE A 224 8.65 4.95 -9.99
C PHE A 224 7.13 4.72 -10.12
N LEU A 225 6.39 4.83 -9.01
CA LEU A 225 4.93 4.66 -8.98
C LEU A 225 4.18 5.82 -9.67
N LEU A 226 4.72 7.03 -9.63
CA LEU A 226 4.15 8.21 -10.30
C LEU A 226 4.53 8.31 -11.78
N LYS A 227 5.50 7.53 -12.27
CA LYS A 227 5.92 7.60 -13.67
C LYS A 227 4.78 7.20 -14.60
N LEU A 228 4.37 8.11 -15.48
CA LEU A 228 3.42 7.84 -16.54
C LEU A 228 4.13 7.41 -17.83
N ASP A 229 3.47 6.56 -18.59
CA ASP A 229 3.85 6.29 -19.98
C ASP A 229 3.49 7.50 -20.86
N PRO A 230 4.18 7.75 -22.00
CA PRO A 230 3.86 8.85 -22.91
C PRO A 230 2.40 8.87 -23.40
N GLU A 231 1.73 7.73 -23.48
CA GLU A 231 0.31 7.67 -23.80
C GLU A 231 -0.57 8.12 -22.62
N GLN A 232 -0.23 7.72 -21.41
CA GLN A 232 -0.91 8.17 -20.19
C GLN A 232 -0.72 9.67 -19.94
N GLU A 233 0.45 10.23 -20.29
CA GLU A 233 0.71 11.68 -20.22
C GLU A 233 -0.34 12.48 -21.01
N LYS A 234 -0.74 12.01 -22.19
CA LYS A 234 -1.79 12.64 -23.02
C LYS A 234 -3.17 12.57 -22.34
N LEU A 235 -3.39 11.56 -21.49
CA LEU A 235 -4.67 11.33 -20.84
C LEU A 235 -4.86 12.16 -19.57
N LYS A 236 -3.81 12.77 -19.00
CA LYS A 236 -3.92 13.69 -17.86
C LYS A 236 -4.93 14.83 -18.12
N ALA A 237 -4.94 15.35 -19.34
CA ALA A 237 -5.82 16.44 -19.74
C ALA A 237 -7.22 15.98 -20.20
N PHE A 238 -7.50 14.67 -20.16
CA PHE A 238 -8.81 14.17 -20.62
C PHE A 238 -9.93 14.69 -19.75
N GLY A 239 -10.93 15.29 -20.39
CA GLY A 239 -12.13 15.77 -19.74
C GLY A 239 -11.88 16.96 -18.81
N LYS A 240 -11.89 18.18 -19.34
CA LYS A 240 -11.73 19.41 -18.54
C LYS A 240 -12.89 19.60 -17.56
N GLN A 241 -14.11 19.15 -17.88
CA GLN A 241 -15.32 19.25 -17.06
C GLN A 241 -15.94 17.86 -16.85
N GLY A 242 -16.25 17.52 -15.59
CA GLY A 242 -16.87 16.26 -15.19
C GLY A 242 -18.37 16.15 -15.49
N PRO A 243 -19.03 15.09 -15.07
CA PRO A 243 -18.41 13.91 -14.45
C PRO A 243 -17.59 13.07 -15.44
N ILE A 244 -16.42 12.62 -15.03
CA ILE A 244 -15.53 11.77 -15.84
C ILE A 244 -15.44 10.39 -15.20
N LEU A 245 -15.55 9.35 -16.01
CA LEU A 245 -15.34 7.98 -15.61
C LEU A 245 -14.13 7.37 -16.34
N VAL A 246 -13.16 6.86 -15.60
CA VAL A 246 -12.03 6.10 -16.15
C VAL A 246 -12.22 4.64 -15.82
N LYS A 247 -12.37 3.82 -16.85
CA LYS A 247 -12.46 2.38 -16.74
C LYS A 247 -11.18 1.71 -17.25
N GLY A 248 -10.78 0.63 -16.61
CA GLY A 248 -9.64 -0.17 -17.07
C GLY A 248 -9.38 -1.34 -16.14
N GLY A 249 -8.65 -2.34 -16.63
CA GLY A 249 -8.22 -3.48 -15.84
C GLY A 249 -7.15 -3.13 -14.79
N PRO A 250 -6.71 -4.13 -14.00
CA PRO A 250 -5.58 -3.95 -13.09
C PRO A 250 -4.33 -3.48 -13.83
N GLY A 251 -3.55 -2.62 -13.21
CA GLY A 251 -2.27 -2.16 -13.77
C GLY A 251 -2.37 -1.22 -14.98
N THR A 252 -3.57 -0.78 -15.38
CA THR A 252 -3.73 0.21 -16.46
C THR A 252 -3.43 1.65 -16.04
N GLY A 253 -3.18 1.90 -14.74
CA GLY A 253 -2.79 3.21 -14.22
C GLY A 253 -3.97 4.12 -13.84
N LYS A 254 -5.16 3.58 -13.61
CA LYS A 254 -6.35 4.33 -13.16
C LYS A 254 -6.06 5.23 -11.95
N SER A 255 -5.53 4.65 -10.87
CA SER A 255 -5.24 5.38 -9.62
C SER A 255 -4.14 6.43 -9.81
N THR A 256 -3.14 6.17 -10.66
CA THR A 256 -2.12 7.17 -10.97
C THR A 256 -2.72 8.36 -11.73
N LEU A 257 -3.60 8.10 -12.71
CA LEU A 257 -4.31 9.17 -13.39
C LEU A 257 -5.25 9.94 -12.44
N ALA A 258 -5.88 9.26 -11.47
CA ALA A 258 -6.69 9.90 -10.44
C ALA A 258 -5.85 10.86 -9.56
N ILE A 259 -4.63 10.47 -9.19
CA ILE A 259 -3.67 11.32 -8.45
C ILE A 259 -3.29 12.54 -9.28
N TYR A 260 -2.95 12.37 -10.55
CA TYR A 260 -2.68 13.50 -11.46
C TYR A 260 -3.89 14.38 -11.70
N ARG A 261 -5.11 13.80 -11.66
CA ARG A 261 -6.34 14.58 -11.78
C ARG A 261 -6.54 15.58 -10.64
N VAL A 262 -6.13 15.23 -9.41
CA VAL A 262 -6.15 16.18 -8.27
C VAL A 262 -5.31 17.41 -8.60
N GLN A 263 -4.09 17.22 -9.10
CA GLN A 263 -3.23 18.34 -9.52
C GLN A 263 -3.94 19.19 -10.60
N GLY A 264 -4.50 18.56 -11.63
CA GLY A 264 -5.22 19.27 -12.69
C GLY A 264 -6.46 20.02 -12.21
N LEU A 265 -7.18 19.51 -11.19
CA LEU A 265 -8.33 20.21 -10.59
C LEU A 265 -7.86 21.43 -9.79
N LEU A 266 -6.78 21.33 -9.03
CA LEU A 266 -6.17 22.47 -8.33
C LEU A 266 -5.72 23.57 -9.30
N GLU A 267 -5.09 23.20 -10.42
CA GLU A 267 -4.68 24.13 -11.49
C GLU A 267 -5.89 24.82 -12.17
N GLN A 268 -7.05 24.16 -12.20
CA GLN A 268 -8.32 24.72 -12.69
C GLN A 268 -9.04 25.59 -11.66
N GLY A 269 -8.51 25.69 -10.43
CA GLY A 269 -9.07 26.53 -9.38
C GLY A 269 -10.07 25.84 -8.46
N PHE A 270 -10.32 24.52 -8.62
CA PHE A 270 -11.14 23.76 -7.67
C PHE A 270 -10.43 23.64 -6.33
N LYS A 271 -10.98 24.22 -5.27
CA LYS A 271 -10.40 24.17 -3.91
C LYS A 271 -11.50 24.42 -2.87
N PRO A 272 -11.69 23.54 -1.87
CA PRO A 272 -10.92 22.32 -1.62
C PRO A 272 -11.32 21.13 -2.50
N VAL A 273 -10.36 20.18 -2.66
CA VAL A 273 -10.54 18.92 -3.41
C VAL A 273 -10.53 17.74 -2.44
N LEU A 274 -11.52 16.86 -2.57
CA LEU A 274 -11.55 15.58 -1.86
C LEU A 274 -11.00 14.46 -2.76
N PHE A 275 -10.03 13.72 -2.28
CA PHE A 275 -9.63 12.43 -2.86
C PHE A 275 -10.11 11.32 -1.95
N THR A 276 -10.90 10.40 -2.48
CA THR A 276 -11.43 9.29 -1.68
C THR A 276 -11.11 7.94 -2.29
N THR A 277 -10.82 6.99 -1.43
CA THR A 277 -10.49 5.62 -1.78
C THR A 277 -11.07 4.65 -0.76
N TYR A 278 -11.02 3.33 -1.08
CA TYR A 278 -11.75 2.31 -0.32
C TYR A 278 -11.12 1.98 1.04
N THR A 279 -9.78 1.92 1.15
CA THR A 279 -9.09 1.48 2.38
C THR A 279 -8.23 2.58 2.98
N LYS A 280 -8.01 2.51 4.30
CA LYS A 280 -7.07 3.42 4.99
C LYS A 280 -5.63 3.28 4.48
N ALA A 281 -5.23 2.08 4.08
CA ALA A 281 -3.95 1.84 3.45
C ALA A 281 -3.77 2.65 2.16
N LEU A 282 -4.80 2.67 1.32
CA LEU A 282 -4.81 3.48 0.11
C LEU A 282 -4.85 4.99 0.41
N VAL A 283 -5.45 5.41 1.51
CA VAL A 283 -5.38 6.81 1.95
C VAL A 283 -3.93 7.20 2.19
N THR A 284 -3.22 6.49 3.07
CA THR A 284 -1.81 6.78 3.38
C THR A 284 -0.91 6.68 2.14
N TYR A 285 -1.16 5.68 1.28
CA TYR A 285 -0.48 5.54 -0.01
C TYR A 285 -0.70 6.76 -0.92
N SER A 286 -1.96 7.18 -1.08
CA SER A 286 -2.32 8.32 -1.93
C SER A 286 -1.83 9.64 -1.36
N GLU A 287 -1.85 9.83 -0.04
CA GLU A 287 -1.28 11.01 0.63
C GLU A 287 0.21 11.17 0.34
N GLN A 288 0.99 10.09 0.41
CA GLN A 288 2.42 10.11 0.11
C GLN A 288 2.68 10.48 -1.37
N LEU A 289 1.92 9.90 -2.30
CA LEU A 289 2.05 10.19 -3.72
C LEU A 289 1.59 11.61 -4.08
N LEU A 290 0.47 12.07 -3.53
CA LEU A 290 -0.05 13.42 -3.74
C LEU A 290 0.89 14.49 -3.16
N SER A 291 1.40 14.29 -1.96
CA SER A 291 2.36 15.20 -1.34
C SER A 291 3.63 15.34 -2.18
N GLN A 292 4.12 14.24 -2.73
CA GLN A 292 5.28 14.27 -3.64
C GLN A 292 4.97 14.96 -4.96
N LEU A 293 3.78 14.69 -5.56
CA LEU A 293 3.39 15.26 -6.83
C LEU A 293 3.14 16.77 -6.75
N ILE A 294 2.48 17.22 -5.67
CA ILE A 294 2.11 18.62 -5.46
C ILE A 294 3.31 19.43 -4.93
N GLY A 295 4.26 18.79 -4.25
CA GLY A 295 5.48 19.42 -3.72
C GLY A 295 5.25 20.32 -2.50
N GLN A 296 4.08 20.24 -1.85
CA GLN A 296 3.70 20.95 -0.63
C GLN A 296 2.74 20.11 0.21
N SER A 297 2.51 20.50 1.48
CA SER A 297 1.59 19.77 2.34
C SER A 297 0.17 19.77 1.78
N LEU A 298 -0.57 18.67 1.95
CA LEU A 298 -1.93 18.52 1.42
C LEU A 298 -2.89 19.54 2.04
N ASP A 299 -2.73 19.85 3.32
CA ASP A 299 -3.55 20.85 4.00
C ASP A 299 -3.38 22.25 3.40
N GLN A 300 -2.15 22.67 3.10
CA GLN A 300 -1.86 23.95 2.44
C GLN A 300 -2.40 23.99 1.01
N SER A 301 -2.35 22.87 0.31
CA SER A 301 -2.88 22.77 -1.07
C SER A 301 -4.40 22.70 -1.12
N GLY A 302 -5.07 22.48 0.03
CA GLY A 302 -6.52 22.30 0.11
C GLY A 302 -6.98 20.95 -0.43
N VAL A 303 -6.17 19.90 -0.26
CA VAL A 303 -6.51 18.53 -0.63
C VAL A 303 -6.78 17.73 0.64
N LYS A 304 -7.92 17.06 0.69
CA LYS A 304 -8.25 16.09 1.73
C LYS A 304 -8.26 14.69 1.13
N VAL A 305 -7.53 13.77 1.77
CA VAL A 305 -7.58 12.34 1.43
C VAL A 305 -8.29 11.60 2.55
N ALA A 306 -9.30 10.79 2.22
CA ALA A 306 -10.07 10.08 3.23
C ALA A 306 -10.76 8.83 2.66
N THR A 307 -11.12 7.88 3.53
CA THR A 307 -12.07 6.84 3.15
C THR A 307 -13.50 7.35 3.29
N VAL A 308 -14.42 6.77 2.53
CA VAL A 308 -15.85 7.05 2.66
C VAL A 308 -16.35 6.79 4.08
N ASP A 309 -15.88 5.70 4.70
CA ASP A 309 -16.32 5.32 6.06
C ASP A 309 -15.84 6.33 7.11
N SER A 310 -14.65 6.89 6.96
CA SER A 310 -14.19 7.94 7.89
C SER A 310 -14.98 9.24 7.74
N LEU A 311 -15.37 9.58 6.53
CA LEU A 311 -16.19 10.77 6.25
C LEU A 311 -17.63 10.57 6.77
N THR A 312 -18.29 9.46 6.45
CA THR A 312 -19.65 9.18 6.92
C THR A 312 -19.71 9.11 8.45
N PHE A 313 -18.70 8.48 9.08
CA PHE A 313 -18.59 8.47 10.54
C PHE A 313 -18.46 9.88 11.12
N HIS A 314 -17.63 10.73 10.51
CA HIS A 314 -17.45 12.11 10.95
C HIS A 314 -18.76 12.90 10.94
N TYR A 315 -19.49 12.92 9.81
CA TYR A 315 -20.77 13.64 9.71
C TYR A 315 -21.85 13.05 10.62
N TYR A 316 -21.88 11.72 10.75
CA TYR A 316 -22.81 11.07 11.68
C TYR A 316 -22.56 11.51 13.13
N VAL A 317 -21.30 11.45 13.59
CA VAL A 317 -20.93 11.76 14.99
C VAL A 317 -21.21 13.23 15.33
N GLN A 318 -21.01 14.14 14.40
CA GLN A 318 -21.32 15.56 14.62
C GLN A 318 -22.81 15.82 14.91
N THR A 319 -23.69 15.02 14.34
CA THR A 319 -25.14 15.22 14.45
C THR A 319 -25.78 14.32 15.54
N TYR A 320 -25.40 13.05 15.58
CA TYR A 320 -26.04 12.03 16.42
C TYR A 320 -25.19 11.54 17.59
N GLY A 321 -23.93 11.97 17.69
CA GLY A 321 -23.00 11.48 18.70
C GLY A 321 -22.38 10.12 18.35
N LYS A 322 -21.65 9.53 19.30
CA LYS A 322 -20.89 8.31 19.07
C LYS A 322 -21.82 7.10 18.87
N PRO A 323 -21.73 6.38 17.73
CA PRO A 323 -22.58 5.20 17.46
C PRO A 323 -22.16 4.00 18.29
N MET A 324 -23.13 3.15 18.61
CA MET A 324 -22.92 1.81 19.15
C MET A 324 -23.21 0.79 18.06
N PHE A 325 -22.13 0.26 17.45
CA PHE A 325 -22.27 -0.71 16.37
C PHE A 325 -22.76 -2.05 16.88
N ALA A 326 -23.80 -2.59 16.23
CA ALA A 326 -24.22 -3.96 16.47
C ALA A 326 -23.22 -4.95 15.87
N ARG A 327 -22.93 -6.01 16.59
CA ARG A 327 -22.22 -7.17 16.06
C ARG A 327 -23.17 -8.06 15.26
N ASP A 328 -22.63 -8.92 14.41
CA ASP A 328 -23.44 -9.80 13.57
C ASP A 328 -24.36 -10.72 14.38
N ASP A 329 -23.89 -11.24 15.53
CA ASP A 329 -24.70 -12.05 16.44
C ASP A 329 -25.89 -11.26 17.01
N GLN A 330 -25.70 -9.98 17.33
CA GLN A 330 -26.77 -9.09 17.81
C GLN A 330 -27.76 -8.75 16.67
N CYS A 331 -27.24 -8.46 15.48
CA CYS A 331 -28.09 -8.23 14.29
C CYS A 331 -28.99 -9.43 14.00
N LEU A 332 -28.43 -10.65 14.02
CA LEU A 332 -29.15 -11.89 13.78
C LEU A 332 -30.19 -12.17 14.88
N ALA A 333 -29.83 -11.96 16.14
CA ALA A 333 -30.79 -12.17 17.27
C ALA A 333 -32.00 -11.23 17.19
N LEU A 334 -31.77 -9.93 16.87
CA LEU A 334 -32.86 -8.97 16.70
C LEU A 334 -33.68 -9.26 15.43
N LEU A 335 -33.03 -9.78 14.37
CA LEU A 335 -33.72 -10.18 13.15
C LEU A 335 -34.62 -11.40 13.36
N ASP A 336 -34.21 -12.35 14.19
CA ASP A 336 -35.08 -13.49 14.59
C ASP A 336 -36.31 -13.00 15.31
N VAL A 337 -36.16 -12.11 16.29
CA VAL A 337 -37.31 -11.48 16.98
C VAL A 337 -38.21 -10.76 15.98
N ALA A 338 -37.63 -9.98 15.05
CA ALA A 338 -38.39 -9.27 14.03
C ALA A 338 -39.17 -10.22 13.11
N LEU A 339 -38.54 -11.33 12.68
CA LEU A 339 -39.14 -12.35 11.83
C LEU A 339 -40.41 -12.99 12.53
N GLN A 340 -40.32 -13.19 13.84
CA GLN A 340 -41.46 -13.76 14.62
C GLN A 340 -42.55 -12.73 14.91
N THR A 341 -42.20 -11.48 15.14
CA THR A 341 -43.16 -10.46 15.66
C THR A 341 -43.72 -9.52 14.57
N ALA A 342 -43.06 -9.41 13.41
CA ALA A 342 -43.51 -8.49 12.36
C ALA A 342 -44.94 -8.82 11.87
N GLU A 343 -45.70 -7.75 11.61
CA GLU A 343 -46.99 -7.85 10.96
C GLU A 343 -46.84 -7.97 9.44
N ILE A 344 -46.68 -9.21 8.96
CA ILE A 344 -46.47 -9.49 7.53
C ILE A 344 -47.76 -9.24 6.77
N PRO A 345 -47.79 -8.39 5.75
CA PRO A 345 -48.93 -8.18 4.85
C PRO A 345 -49.35 -9.51 4.18
N ALA A 346 -50.63 -9.88 4.31
CA ALA A 346 -51.14 -11.13 3.75
C ALA A 346 -52.67 -11.06 3.59
N LYS A 347 -53.21 -11.89 2.70
CA LYS A 347 -54.64 -11.98 2.47
C LYS A 347 -55.39 -12.62 3.64
N ASN A 348 -54.76 -13.53 4.36
CA ASN A 348 -55.30 -14.24 5.51
C ASN A 348 -54.16 -14.81 6.37
N GLY A 349 -54.51 -15.44 7.53
CA GLY A 349 -53.51 -16.00 8.44
C GLY A 349 -52.66 -17.13 7.84
N PHE A 350 -53.23 -17.94 6.93
CA PHE A 350 -52.52 -19.02 6.26
C PHE A 350 -51.46 -18.48 5.28
N ASP A 351 -51.83 -17.45 4.48
CA ASP A 351 -50.89 -16.77 3.57
C ASP A 351 -49.73 -16.10 4.36
N ARG A 352 -50.08 -15.46 5.50
CA ARG A 352 -49.09 -14.86 6.41
C ARG A 352 -48.10 -15.89 6.93
N GLN A 353 -48.59 -17.01 7.41
CA GLN A 353 -47.73 -18.08 7.92
C GLN A 353 -46.87 -18.72 6.83
N GLY A 354 -47.43 -18.91 5.64
CA GLY A 354 -46.70 -19.43 4.49
C GLY A 354 -45.52 -18.52 4.05
N ARG A 355 -45.74 -17.18 4.02
CA ARG A 355 -44.67 -16.20 3.72
C ARG A 355 -43.59 -16.22 4.81
N ARG A 356 -43.95 -16.27 6.09
CA ARG A 356 -42.99 -16.37 7.20
C ARG A 356 -42.16 -17.63 7.11
N GLN A 357 -42.78 -18.80 6.96
CA GLN A 357 -42.07 -20.07 6.82
C GLN A 357 -41.14 -20.12 5.62
N PHE A 358 -41.50 -19.47 4.52
CA PHE A 358 -40.61 -19.40 3.36
C PHE A 358 -39.35 -18.55 3.69
N LEU A 359 -39.51 -17.40 4.34
CA LEU A 359 -38.39 -16.55 4.77
C LEU A 359 -37.53 -17.25 5.82
N GLU A 360 -38.13 -17.98 6.78
CA GLU A 360 -37.40 -18.82 7.72
C GLU A 360 -36.51 -19.87 7.06
N ARG A 361 -36.99 -20.50 5.97
CA ARG A 361 -36.20 -21.47 5.20
C ARG A 361 -35.02 -20.87 4.47
N LEU A 362 -35.07 -19.60 4.08
CA LEU A 362 -33.91 -18.90 3.51
C LEU A 362 -32.81 -18.67 4.55
N GLY A 363 -33.17 -18.66 5.84
CA GLY A 363 -32.27 -18.49 6.96
C GLY A 363 -31.97 -17.03 7.28
N LEU A 364 -31.73 -16.76 8.57
CA LEU A 364 -31.44 -15.41 9.06
C LEU A 364 -30.19 -14.74 8.41
N PRO A 365 -29.10 -15.47 8.14
CA PRO A 365 -27.95 -14.86 7.47
C PRO A 365 -28.29 -14.31 6.08
N TYR A 366 -29.09 -15.06 5.30
CA TYR A 366 -29.53 -14.60 3.99
C TYR A 366 -30.42 -13.34 4.08
N LEU A 367 -31.35 -13.32 5.04
CA LEU A 367 -32.23 -12.17 5.25
C LEU A 367 -31.45 -10.93 5.71
N LEU A 368 -30.49 -11.11 6.62
CA LEU A 368 -29.64 -10.02 7.07
C LEU A 368 -28.79 -9.47 5.92
N GLN A 369 -28.25 -10.35 5.10
CA GLN A 369 -27.48 -9.94 3.90
C GLN A 369 -28.38 -9.19 2.90
N GLU A 370 -29.64 -9.62 2.70
CA GLU A 370 -30.59 -8.89 1.83
C GLU A 370 -30.90 -7.50 2.40
N ILE A 371 -31.06 -7.37 3.71
CA ILE A 371 -31.26 -6.09 4.37
C ILE A 371 -30.02 -5.18 4.17
N GLN A 372 -28.84 -5.66 4.54
CA GLN A 372 -27.63 -4.83 4.55
C GLN A 372 -27.10 -4.52 3.17
N ASP A 373 -27.09 -5.52 2.26
CA ASP A 373 -26.46 -5.39 0.94
C ASP A 373 -27.40 -4.88 -0.15
N VAL A 374 -28.74 -5.02 0.07
CA VAL A 374 -29.72 -4.57 -0.91
C VAL A 374 -30.48 -3.36 -0.38
N ILE A 375 -31.21 -3.49 0.72
CA ILE A 375 -32.07 -2.41 1.21
C ILE A 375 -31.24 -1.21 1.68
N GLU A 376 -30.36 -1.44 2.65
CA GLU A 376 -29.57 -0.36 3.26
C GLU A 376 -28.44 0.13 2.34
N ALA A 377 -27.74 -0.77 1.62
CA ALA A 377 -26.67 -0.36 0.72
C ALA A 377 -27.14 0.52 -0.44
N TRP A 378 -28.40 0.40 -0.82
CA TRP A 378 -29.04 1.28 -1.81
C TRP A 378 -29.68 2.52 -1.19
N GLY A 379 -29.77 2.59 0.15
CA GLY A 379 -30.46 3.66 0.87
C GLY A 379 -31.95 3.71 0.50
N ILE A 380 -32.59 2.53 0.45
CA ILE A 380 -34.01 2.40 0.12
C ILE A 380 -34.84 2.86 1.30
N THR A 381 -35.75 3.78 1.06
CA THR A 381 -36.59 4.40 2.09
C THR A 381 -38.06 3.99 2.02
N SER A 382 -38.49 3.37 0.91
CA SER A 382 -39.88 2.94 0.73
C SER A 382 -40.00 1.54 0.15
N LEU A 383 -41.18 0.91 0.38
CA LEU A 383 -41.49 -0.40 -0.20
C LEU A 383 -41.51 -0.36 -1.72
N GLU A 384 -42.03 0.73 -2.30
CA GLU A 384 -42.13 0.93 -3.75
C GLU A 384 -40.76 0.92 -4.39
N GLU A 385 -39.76 1.60 -3.79
CA GLU A 385 -38.38 1.59 -4.24
C GLU A 385 -37.79 0.18 -4.16
N TYR A 386 -38.05 -0.54 -3.06
CA TYR A 386 -37.55 -1.92 -2.92
C TYR A 386 -38.17 -2.85 -3.96
N LEU A 387 -39.45 -2.73 -4.25
CA LEU A 387 -40.12 -3.54 -5.27
C LEU A 387 -39.65 -3.23 -6.69
N ALA A 388 -39.30 -1.97 -6.96
CA ALA A 388 -38.81 -1.52 -8.27
C ALA A 388 -37.33 -1.87 -8.51
N LEU A 389 -36.56 -2.17 -7.45
CA LEU A 389 -35.12 -2.43 -7.58
C LEU A 389 -34.85 -3.74 -8.31
N ASP A 390 -33.96 -3.69 -9.29
CA ASP A 390 -33.36 -4.87 -9.95
C ASP A 390 -32.30 -5.48 -9.03
N ARG A 391 -32.56 -6.68 -8.49
CA ARG A 391 -31.70 -7.39 -7.54
C ARG A 391 -30.63 -8.21 -8.29
N ARG A 392 -29.84 -7.60 -9.13
CA ARG A 392 -28.74 -8.28 -9.81
C ARG A 392 -27.71 -8.84 -8.83
N GLY A 393 -27.17 -10.01 -9.11
CA GLY A 393 -26.16 -10.66 -8.31
C GLY A 393 -26.68 -11.46 -7.12
N ARG A 394 -28.00 -11.54 -6.89
CA ARG A 394 -28.62 -12.45 -5.89
C ARG A 394 -29.13 -13.71 -6.55
N GLY A 395 -28.67 -14.88 -6.10
CA GLY A 395 -29.03 -16.17 -6.66
C GLY A 395 -30.51 -16.54 -6.51
N THR A 396 -31.12 -16.20 -5.36
CA THR A 396 -32.51 -16.54 -5.05
C THR A 396 -33.47 -15.41 -5.45
N PRO A 397 -34.40 -15.63 -6.40
CA PRO A 397 -35.37 -14.63 -6.75
C PRO A 397 -36.43 -14.46 -5.65
N LEU A 398 -36.56 -13.25 -5.09
CA LEU A 398 -37.64 -12.89 -4.19
C LEU A 398 -38.78 -12.22 -4.96
N GLN A 399 -39.94 -12.89 -5.03
CA GLN A 399 -41.15 -12.33 -5.63
C GLN A 399 -41.69 -11.15 -4.81
N ALA A 400 -42.48 -10.26 -5.44
CA ALA A 400 -43.01 -9.04 -4.82
C ALA A 400 -43.64 -9.29 -3.43
N LYS A 401 -44.47 -10.33 -3.28
CA LYS A 401 -45.11 -10.68 -2.02
C LYS A 401 -44.13 -11.04 -0.89
N LEU A 402 -42.99 -11.63 -1.23
CA LEU A 402 -41.94 -11.96 -0.26
C LEU A 402 -41.11 -10.72 0.06
N ARG A 403 -40.92 -9.82 -0.89
CA ARG A 403 -40.29 -8.52 -0.62
C ARG A 403 -41.16 -7.64 0.28
N GLU A 404 -42.51 -7.63 0.10
CA GLU A 404 -43.42 -6.96 1.01
C GLU A 404 -43.30 -7.51 2.46
N ALA A 405 -43.23 -8.84 2.57
CA ALA A 405 -43.07 -9.49 3.87
C ALA A 405 -41.72 -9.14 4.51
N LEU A 406 -40.64 -9.20 3.74
CA LEU A 406 -39.31 -8.86 4.24
C LEU A 406 -39.20 -7.38 4.59
N TRP A 407 -39.84 -6.49 3.86
CA TRP A 407 -39.88 -5.05 4.17
C TRP A 407 -40.51 -4.81 5.55
N SER A 408 -41.64 -5.47 5.87
CA SER A 408 -42.25 -5.37 7.17
C SER A 408 -41.38 -5.91 8.30
N ILE A 409 -40.65 -7.01 8.03
CA ILE A 409 -39.64 -7.54 8.97
C ILE A 409 -38.49 -6.56 9.15
N TYR A 410 -37.99 -5.94 8.07
CA TYR A 410 -36.95 -4.95 8.13
C TYR A 410 -37.36 -3.72 8.97
N GLN A 411 -38.57 -3.19 8.76
CA GLN A 411 -39.07 -2.08 9.59
C GLN A 411 -39.12 -2.44 11.08
N THR A 412 -39.60 -3.66 11.41
CA THR A 412 -39.63 -4.15 12.77
C THR A 412 -38.19 -4.29 13.32
N TRP A 413 -37.29 -4.83 12.55
CA TRP A 413 -35.87 -4.95 12.90
C TRP A 413 -35.21 -3.61 13.14
N GLN A 414 -35.44 -2.62 12.28
CA GLN A 414 -34.93 -1.25 12.48
C GLN A 414 -35.40 -0.66 13.81
N HIS A 415 -36.71 -0.83 14.12
CA HIS A 415 -37.26 -0.34 15.37
C HIS A 415 -36.63 -1.01 16.61
N LEU A 416 -36.35 -2.32 16.52
CA LEU A 416 -35.65 -3.05 17.58
C LEU A 416 -34.20 -2.57 17.72
N MET A 417 -33.49 -2.34 16.62
CA MET A 417 -32.14 -1.80 16.61
C MET A 417 -32.08 -0.41 17.25
N GLU A 418 -33.00 0.48 16.88
CA GLU A 418 -33.11 1.83 17.43
C GLU A 418 -33.45 1.81 18.94
N ARG A 419 -34.40 0.98 19.36
CA ARG A 419 -34.77 0.80 20.77
C ARG A 419 -33.54 0.42 21.62
N ASP A 420 -32.70 -0.48 21.13
CA ASP A 420 -31.52 -0.99 21.84
C ASP A 420 -30.27 -0.10 21.61
N GLY A 421 -30.43 0.98 20.86
CA GLY A 421 -29.35 1.96 20.57
C GLY A 421 -28.27 1.48 19.59
N TYR A 422 -28.57 0.41 18.86
CA TYR A 422 -27.64 -0.17 17.88
C TYR A 422 -27.78 0.45 16.49
N ILE A 423 -26.67 0.44 15.73
CA ILE A 423 -26.64 0.84 14.33
C ILE A 423 -25.70 -0.05 13.52
N THR A 424 -26.00 -0.27 12.25
CA THR A 424 -25.09 -0.89 11.29
C THR A 424 -24.26 0.18 10.54
N TRP A 425 -23.17 -0.24 9.90
CA TRP A 425 -22.40 0.65 9.02
C TRP A 425 -23.23 1.18 7.84
N SER A 426 -24.12 0.36 7.30
CA SER A 426 -24.98 0.76 6.20
C SER A 426 -26.01 1.81 6.63
N GLN A 427 -26.64 1.64 7.79
CA GLN A 427 -27.55 2.63 8.39
C GLN A 427 -26.81 3.95 8.70
N LEU A 428 -25.57 3.87 9.22
CA LEU A 428 -24.76 5.06 9.48
C LEU A 428 -24.51 5.85 8.19
N ARG A 429 -24.21 5.17 7.08
CA ARG A 429 -24.01 5.82 5.78
C ARG A 429 -25.29 6.49 5.28
N CYS A 430 -26.45 5.87 5.46
CA CYS A 430 -27.74 6.48 5.13
C CYS A 430 -27.98 7.77 5.93
N LYS A 431 -27.82 7.72 7.25
CA LYS A 431 -27.97 8.90 8.13
C LYS A 431 -26.94 9.99 7.83
N ALA A 432 -25.70 9.63 7.50
CA ALA A 432 -24.68 10.59 7.07
C ALA A 432 -25.04 11.28 5.75
N LEU A 433 -25.65 10.55 4.81
CA LEU A 433 -26.17 11.14 3.56
C LEU A 433 -27.25 12.17 3.83
N GLU A 434 -28.21 11.87 4.72
CA GLU A 434 -29.26 12.81 5.13
C GLU A 434 -28.67 14.10 5.73
N VAL A 435 -27.65 13.96 6.59
CA VAL A 435 -26.94 15.11 7.20
C VAL A 435 -26.31 15.99 6.13
N VAL A 436 -25.58 15.36 5.19
CA VAL A 436 -24.86 16.13 4.15
C VAL A 436 -25.81 16.83 3.19
N GLN A 437 -26.95 16.21 2.86
CA GLN A 437 -28.00 16.82 2.01
C GLN A 437 -28.65 18.06 2.64
N GLN A 438 -28.54 18.24 3.95
CA GLN A 438 -29.08 19.40 4.68
C GLN A 438 -28.03 20.51 4.90
N LEU A 439 -26.77 20.32 4.48
CA LEU A 439 -25.74 21.34 4.59
C LEU A 439 -26.08 22.55 3.69
N ALA A 440 -25.88 23.74 4.24
CA ALA A 440 -26.11 24.99 3.51
C ALA A 440 -25.11 25.19 2.35
N GLU A 441 -23.87 24.71 2.53
CA GLU A 441 -22.79 24.81 1.53
C GLU A 441 -22.08 23.46 1.40
N SER A 442 -21.66 23.12 0.19
CA SER A 442 -20.89 21.92 -0.07
C SER A 442 -19.46 22.10 0.45
N PRO A 443 -18.93 21.14 1.24
CA PRO A 443 -17.62 21.26 1.88
C PRO A 443 -16.45 21.16 0.91
N TYR A 444 -16.64 20.62 -0.29
CA TYR A 444 -15.61 20.48 -1.31
C TYR A 444 -16.10 21.01 -2.65
N GLN A 445 -15.15 21.51 -3.48
CA GLN A 445 -15.46 21.97 -4.83
C GLN A 445 -15.35 20.84 -5.87
N ALA A 446 -14.54 19.83 -5.57
CA ALA A 446 -14.35 18.67 -6.44
C ALA A 446 -14.11 17.40 -5.63
N VAL A 447 -14.45 16.25 -6.24
CA VAL A 447 -14.21 14.94 -5.66
C VAL A 447 -13.61 13.98 -6.70
N VAL A 448 -12.50 13.35 -6.32
CA VAL A 448 -11.86 12.25 -7.05
C VAL A 448 -12.15 10.97 -6.29
N ILE A 449 -12.88 10.04 -6.91
CA ILE A 449 -13.30 8.76 -6.29
C ILE A 449 -12.52 7.64 -6.96
N ASP A 450 -11.54 7.10 -6.26
CA ASP A 450 -10.78 5.94 -6.74
C ASP A 450 -11.43 4.64 -6.30
N GLU A 451 -11.38 3.62 -7.15
CA GLU A 451 -12.01 2.29 -6.93
C GLU A 451 -13.52 2.38 -6.66
N ALA A 452 -14.23 3.21 -7.43
CA ALA A 452 -15.66 3.50 -7.23
C ALA A 452 -16.56 2.24 -7.29
N GLN A 453 -16.15 1.18 -7.99
CA GLN A 453 -16.89 -0.09 -8.06
C GLN A 453 -17.01 -0.82 -6.71
N ASP A 454 -16.17 -0.47 -5.74
CA ASP A 454 -16.18 -1.09 -4.41
C ASP A 454 -17.09 -0.38 -3.41
N LEU A 455 -17.60 0.79 -3.79
CA LEU A 455 -18.48 1.58 -2.95
C LEU A 455 -19.95 1.17 -3.13
N SER A 456 -20.70 1.20 -2.05
CA SER A 456 -22.15 1.01 -2.12
C SER A 456 -22.83 2.21 -2.79
N PRO A 457 -24.02 2.02 -3.38
CA PRO A 457 -24.79 3.12 -3.95
C PRO A 457 -25.00 4.30 -2.99
N VAL A 458 -25.32 4.04 -1.72
CA VAL A 458 -25.48 5.10 -0.72
C VAL A 458 -24.17 5.84 -0.44
N SER A 459 -23.03 5.14 -0.46
CA SER A 459 -21.69 5.75 -0.31
C SER A 459 -21.36 6.68 -1.47
N LEU A 460 -21.67 6.26 -2.70
CA LEU A 460 -21.47 7.11 -3.87
C LEU A 460 -22.39 8.35 -3.83
N ARG A 461 -23.67 8.18 -3.48
CA ARG A 461 -24.59 9.32 -3.31
C ARG A 461 -24.09 10.30 -2.24
N PHE A 462 -23.57 9.78 -1.13
CA PHE A 462 -22.97 10.59 -0.07
C PHE A 462 -21.80 11.43 -0.61
N LEU A 463 -20.86 10.83 -1.35
CA LEU A 463 -19.71 11.55 -1.90
C LEU A 463 -20.13 12.60 -2.92
N LEU A 464 -21.14 12.31 -3.76
CA LEU A 464 -21.66 13.26 -4.73
C LEU A 464 -22.41 14.43 -4.08
N ALA A 465 -23.00 14.21 -2.89
CA ALA A 465 -23.66 15.28 -2.12
C ALA A 465 -22.67 16.24 -1.46
N LEU A 466 -21.37 15.89 -1.36
CA LEU A 466 -20.32 16.72 -0.78
C LEU A 466 -19.84 17.84 -1.73
N VAL A 467 -20.23 17.84 -2.99
CA VAL A 467 -19.82 18.82 -4.01
C VAL A 467 -21.01 19.60 -4.57
N PRO A 468 -20.84 20.87 -4.98
CA PRO A 468 -21.94 21.70 -5.46
C PRO A 468 -22.42 21.33 -6.87
N SER A 469 -21.55 20.68 -7.67
CA SER A 469 -21.88 20.23 -9.02
C SER A 469 -21.05 19.02 -9.42
N LEU A 470 -21.46 18.33 -10.49
CA LEU A 470 -20.71 17.18 -11.01
C LEU A 470 -19.52 17.57 -11.90
N GLU A 471 -19.26 18.85 -12.12
CA GLU A 471 -18.15 19.33 -12.96
C GLU A 471 -16.78 18.93 -12.40
N GLY A 472 -16.62 18.95 -11.07
CA GLY A 472 -15.41 18.52 -10.36
C GLY A 472 -15.36 17.03 -10.03
N VAL A 473 -16.28 16.21 -10.57
CA VAL A 473 -16.36 14.77 -10.24
C VAL A 473 -15.51 13.94 -11.20
N TYR A 474 -14.64 13.11 -10.62
CA TYR A 474 -13.81 12.16 -11.36
C TYR A 474 -13.87 10.79 -10.67
N LEU A 475 -14.16 9.76 -11.44
CA LEU A 475 -14.36 8.40 -10.96
C LEU A 475 -13.39 7.46 -11.66
N THR A 476 -12.77 6.55 -10.92
CA THR A 476 -12.13 5.38 -11.51
C THR A 476 -12.90 4.12 -11.15
N ALA A 477 -12.95 3.15 -12.06
CA ALA A 477 -13.63 1.90 -11.83
C ALA A 477 -12.96 0.75 -12.57
N ASP A 478 -12.96 -0.44 -11.94
CA ASP A 478 -12.48 -1.69 -12.50
C ASP A 478 -13.56 -2.76 -12.39
N ALA A 479 -14.12 -3.15 -13.53
CA ALA A 479 -15.17 -4.17 -13.58
C ALA A 479 -14.66 -5.58 -13.23
N SER A 480 -13.37 -5.86 -13.47
CA SER A 480 -12.78 -7.19 -13.23
C SER A 480 -12.38 -7.45 -11.77
N GLN A 481 -12.24 -6.38 -10.96
CA GLN A 481 -11.80 -6.48 -9.56
C GLN A 481 -12.90 -6.27 -8.51
N SER A 482 -14.15 -6.07 -8.91
CA SER A 482 -15.24 -5.91 -7.96
C SER A 482 -15.36 -7.14 -7.07
N LEU A 483 -15.14 -6.97 -5.77
CA LEU A 483 -15.36 -8.02 -4.76
C LEU A 483 -16.86 -8.21 -4.45
N TYR A 484 -17.66 -7.22 -4.78
CA TYR A 484 -19.10 -7.23 -4.53
C TYR A 484 -19.85 -7.41 -5.85
N GLN A 485 -20.75 -8.36 -5.91
CA GLN A 485 -21.62 -8.64 -7.07
C GLN A 485 -22.67 -7.54 -7.31
N ARG A 486 -22.29 -6.28 -7.20
CA ARG A 486 -23.23 -5.15 -7.24
C ARG A 486 -23.21 -4.50 -8.63
N GLY A 487 -23.89 -5.13 -9.59
CA GLY A 487 -24.16 -4.50 -10.89
C GLY A 487 -25.15 -3.35 -10.74
N PHE A 488 -24.66 -2.12 -10.74
CA PHE A 488 -25.54 -0.94 -10.83
C PHE A 488 -25.16 -0.09 -12.05
N SER A 489 -26.16 0.58 -12.60
CA SER A 489 -25.93 1.63 -13.60
C SER A 489 -25.60 2.95 -12.91
N TRP A 490 -24.62 3.69 -13.39
CA TRP A 490 -24.26 5.02 -12.87
C TRP A 490 -25.46 5.98 -12.79
N ARG A 491 -26.41 5.86 -13.71
CA ARG A 491 -27.67 6.63 -13.68
C ARG A 491 -28.59 6.28 -12.51
N GLN A 492 -28.49 5.07 -11.95
CA GLN A 492 -29.25 4.69 -10.77
C GLN A 492 -28.69 5.34 -9.49
N ILE A 493 -27.41 5.72 -9.51
CA ILE A 493 -26.76 6.43 -8.39
C ILE A 493 -27.22 7.89 -8.36
N HIS A 494 -27.14 8.58 -9.52
CA HIS A 494 -27.53 9.97 -9.66
C HIS A 494 -28.01 10.22 -11.11
N ALA A 495 -29.16 10.86 -11.26
CA ALA A 495 -29.79 11.08 -12.58
C ALA A 495 -28.89 11.85 -13.56
N ASP A 496 -28.12 12.82 -13.06
CA ASP A 496 -27.20 13.65 -13.82
C ASP A 496 -25.81 13.06 -13.99
N LEU A 497 -25.52 11.90 -13.41
CA LEU A 497 -24.24 11.21 -13.58
C LEU A 497 -24.17 10.57 -14.98
N LYS A 498 -24.15 11.44 -16.00
CA LYS A 498 -24.09 11.06 -17.41
C LYS A 498 -22.64 10.96 -17.85
N VAL A 499 -22.09 9.75 -17.76
CA VAL A 499 -20.70 9.45 -18.17
C VAL A 499 -20.58 9.03 -19.64
N THR A 500 -21.69 8.94 -20.38
CA THR A 500 -21.69 8.63 -21.80
C THR A 500 -20.96 9.73 -22.59
N GLY A 501 -19.94 9.36 -23.37
CA GLY A 501 -19.06 10.32 -24.06
C GLY A 501 -18.00 10.98 -23.17
N ARG A 502 -18.02 10.67 -21.86
CA ARG A 502 -17.03 11.13 -20.86
C ARG A 502 -16.36 9.97 -20.14
N THR A 503 -16.38 8.79 -20.76
CA THR A 503 -15.73 7.58 -20.26
C THR A 503 -14.43 7.38 -21.02
N LEU A 504 -13.33 7.31 -20.27
CA LEU A 504 -12.02 6.92 -20.78
C LEU A 504 -11.82 5.43 -20.55
N LEU A 505 -11.49 4.67 -21.58
CA LEU A 505 -11.19 3.25 -21.50
C LEU A 505 -9.69 3.04 -21.59
N LEU A 506 -9.08 2.56 -20.51
CA LEU A 506 -7.68 2.17 -20.46
C LEU A 506 -7.57 0.68 -20.81
N ARG A 507 -7.07 0.37 -22.00
CA ARG A 507 -6.97 -1.00 -22.50
C ARG A 507 -5.61 -1.61 -22.26
N ARG A 508 -4.55 -0.80 -22.28
CA ARG A 508 -3.17 -1.26 -22.15
C ARG A 508 -2.74 -1.29 -20.70
N ASN A 509 -2.05 -2.36 -20.32
CA ASN A 509 -1.43 -2.45 -19.02
C ASN A 509 -0.03 -1.84 -19.09
N TYR A 510 0.24 -0.86 -18.23
CA TYR A 510 1.51 -0.14 -18.14
C TYR A 510 2.33 -0.53 -16.91
N ARG A 511 1.87 -1.49 -16.12
CA ARG A 511 2.50 -1.80 -14.83
C ARG A 511 2.95 -3.24 -14.67
N ASN A 512 2.08 -4.20 -14.95
CA ASN A 512 2.42 -5.62 -14.84
C ASN A 512 3.16 -6.09 -16.09
N THR A 513 3.97 -7.12 -15.98
CA THR A 513 4.51 -7.81 -17.16
C THR A 513 3.42 -8.61 -17.87
N GLU A 514 3.58 -8.85 -19.17
CA GLU A 514 2.64 -9.64 -19.96
C GLU A 514 2.43 -11.04 -19.37
N GLN A 515 3.49 -11.66 -18.88
CA GLN A 515 3.45 -12.97 -18.26
C GLN A 515 2.58 -13.00 -17.00
N ILE A 516 2.68 -11.97 -16.15
CA ILE A 516 1.85 -11.86 -14.95
C ILE A 516 0.39 -11.67 -15.31
N ILE A 517 0.08 -10.81 -16.29
CA ILE A 517 -1.29 -10.55 -16.73
C ILE A 517 -1.93 -11.82 -17.25
N THR A 518 -1.24 -12.50 -18.17
CA THR A 518 -1.74 -13.71 -18.81
C THR A 518 -1.93 -14.84 -17.80
N ALA A 519 -0.97 -15.01 -16.88
CA ALA A 519 -1.07 -15.99 -15.81
C ALA A 519 -2.24 -15.67 -14.85
N CYS A 520 -2.42 -14.41 -14.47
CA CYS A 520 -3.54 -14.01 -13.62
C CYS A 520 -4.90 -14.24 -14.29
N ALA A 521 -5.01 -14.08 -15.61
CA ALA A 521 -6.25 -14.32 -16.34
C ALA A 521 -6.71 -15.77 -16.21
N THR A 522 -5.78 -16.76 -16.17
CA THR A 522 -6.12 -18.18 -15.99
C THR A 522 -6.77 -18.48 -14.63
N ILE A 523 -6.51 -17.66 -13.60
CA ILE A 523 -7.15 -17.82 -12.29
C ILE A 523 -8.66 -17.64 -12.37
N LEU A 524 -9.14 -16.76 -13.26
CA LEU A 524 -10.56 -16.45 -13.41
C LEU A 524 -11.29 -17.33 -14.43
N GLU A 525 -10.60 -18.27 -15.09
CA GLU A 525 -11.24 -19.19 -16.02
C GLU A 525 -12.36 -19.98 -15.35
N GLY A 526 -13.54 -20.00 -15.98
CA GLY A 526 -14.74 -20.67 -15.43
C GLY A 526 -15.49 -19.86 -14.36
N THR A 527 -14.99 -18.70 -13.96
CA THR A 527 -15.73 -17.78 -13.09
C THR A 527 -16.67 -16.93 -13.95
N PRO A 528 -17.95 -16.76 -13.57
CA PRO A 528 -18.86 -15.90 -14.32
C PRO A 528 -18.26 -14.50 -14.47
N ALA A 529 -18.17 -14.00 -15.69
CA ALA A 529 -17.79 -12.62 -15.93
C ALA A 529 -18.83 -11.71 -15.25
N GLY A 530 -18.43 -11.00 -14.21
CA GLY A 530 -19.22 -9.88 -13.72
C GLY A 530 -19.31 -8.86 -14.83
N ASP A 531 -20.50 -8.35 -15.12
CA ASP A 531 -20.88 -7.46 -16.20
C ASP A 531 -19.95 -7.41 -17.43
N THR A 532 -20.47 -7.83 -18.55
CA THR A 532 -19.94 -8.24 -19.84
C THR A 532 -19.06 -7.24 -20.62
N GLU A 533 -18.38 -6.32 -19.99
CA GLU A 533 -17.30 -5.55 -20.60
C GLU A 533 -15.92 -6.11 -20.16
N CYS A 534 -15.65 -7.38 -20.45
CA CYS A 534 -14.26 -7.86 -20.58
C CYS A 534 -13.64 -7.05 -21.71
N LEU A 535 -13.10 -5.89 -21.38
CA LEU A 535 -12.27 -5.13 -22.30
C LEU A 535 -11.11 -6.04 -22.70
N ALA A 536 -11.04 -6.41 -23.97
CA ALA A 536 -9.87 -7.07 -24.51
C ALA A 536 -8.66 -6.19 -24.15
N GLN A 537 -7.83 -6.66 -23.22
CA GLN A 537 -6.64 -5.94 -22.81
C GLN A 537 -5.64 -6.02 -23.96
N GLU A 538 -5.04 -4.89 -24.30
CA GLU A 538 -3.91 -4.86 -25.19
C GLU A 538 -2.67 -5.43 -24.47
N PRO A 539 -1.72 -6.04 -25.21
CA PRO A 539 -0.50 -6.56 -24.62
C PRO A 539 0.22 -5.52 -23.78
N SER A 540 0.84 -5.97 -22.69
CA SER A 540 1.62 -5.08 -21.82
C SER A 540 2.82 -4.49 -22.54
N ALA A 541 3.22 -3.31 -22.09
CA ALA A 541 4.48 -2.70 -22.51
C ALA A 541 5.72 -3.43 -21.96
N TYR A 542 5.55 -4.32 -20.98
CA TYR A 542 6.63 -4.96 -20.24
C TYR A 542 6.60 -6.48 -20.38
N GLN A 543 7.77 -7.06 -20.63
CA GLN A 543 8.00 -8.49 -20.61
C GLN A 543 8.73 -8.90 -19.32
N GLY A 544 8.50 -10.10 -18.81
CA GLY A 544 9.12 -10.60 -17.59
C GLY A 544 9.21 -12.11 -17.53
N GLU A 545 9.52 -12.64 -16.36
CA GLU A 545 9.52 -14.08 -16.11
C GLU A 545 8.09 -14.58 -15.84
N LEU A 546 7.86 -15.88 -16.09
CA LEU A 546 6.61 -16.53 -15.74
C LEU A 546 6.42 -16.56 -14.23
N PRO A 547 5.23 -16.27 -13.71
CA PRO A 547 4.92 -16.49 -12.30
C PRO A 547 5.18 -17.96 -11.90
N THR A 548 5.71 -18.13 -10.67
CA THR A 548 6.11 -19.43 -10.16
C THR A 548 5.16 -19.93 -9.08
N ILE A 549 4.78 -21.20 -9.15
CA ILE A 549 4.04 -21.91 -8.10
C ILE A 549 5.02 -22.79 -7.34
N ILE A 550 5.07 -22.64 -6.02
CA ILE A 550 5.84 -23.50 -5.14
C ILE A 550 4.93 -24.27 -4.19
N LEU A 551 5.15 -25.58 -4.11
CA LEU A 551 4.50 -26.46 -3.13
C LEU A 551 5.52 -26.90 -2.11
N THR A 552 5.24 -26.63 -0.84
CA THR A 552 6.16 -26.87 0.27
C THR A 552 5.62 -27.90 1.25
N ASP A 553 6.54 -28.63 1.91
CA ASP A 553 6.21 -29.63 2.92
C ASP A 553 6.17 -29.03 4.33
N SER A 554 6.78 -27.86 4.52
CA SER A 554 6.80 -27.15 5.80
C SER A 554 6.77 -25.64 5.63
N VAL A 555 6.30 -24.93 6.66
CA VAL A 555 6.26 -23.47 6.71
C VAL A 555 7.64 -22.82 6.76
N GLU A 556 8.65 -23.56 7.26
CA GLU A 556 10.04 -23.13 7.25
C GLU A 556 10.64 -23.17 5.86
N GLN A 557 10.32 -24.21 5.08
CA GLN A 557 10.72 -24.33 3.67
C GLN A 557 10.06 -23.21 2.86
N GLU A 558 8.76 -22.98 3.05
CA GLU A 558 8.01 -21.89 2.41
C GLU A 558 8.69 -20.55 2.64
N SER A 559 8.97 -20.20 3.89
CA SER A 559 9.60 -18.92 4.24
C SER A 559 10.98 -18.74 3.62
N ARG A 560 11.79 -19.81 3.54
CA ARG A 560 13.11 -19.78 2.88
C ARG A 560 12.99 -19.52 1.39
N LEU A 561 12.06 -20.20 0.71
CA LEU A 561 11.86 -20.02 -0.72
C LEU A 561 11.32 -18.62 -1.03
N ILE A 562 10.41 -18.07 -0.21
CA ILE A 562 9.93 -16.70 -0.33
C ILE A 562 11.09 -15.70 -0.16
N HIS A 563 11.96 -15.91 0.85
CA HIS A 563 13.12 -15.04 1.05
C HIS A 563 14.08 -15.07 -0.14
N SER A 564 14.39 -16.27 -0.65
CA SER A 564 15.23 -16.43 -1.85
C SER A 564 14.61 -15.76 -3.08
N PHE A 565 13.29 -15.92 -3.27
CA PHE A 565 12.56 -15.24 -4.34
C PHE A 565 12.69 -13.73 -4.26
N PHE A 566 12.53 -13.14 -3.07
CA PHE A 566 12.67 -11.69 -2.92
C PHE A 566 14.09 -11.20 -3.23
N ILE A 567 15.11 -11.96 -2.82
CA ILE A 567 16.51 -11.63 -3.14
C ILE A 567 16.72 -11.67 -4.66
N GLU A 568 16.23 -12.70 -5.34
CA GLU A 568 16.36 -12.86 -6.80
C GLU A 568 15.56 -11.79 -7.54
N ALA A 569 14.30 -11.55 -7.16
CA ALA A 569 13.45 -10.54 -7.75
C ALA A 569 14.01 -9.12 -7.56
N ALA A 570 14.50 -8.80 -6.35
CA ALA A 570 15.14 -7.52 -6.07
C ALA A 570 16.39 -7.31 -6.95
N LYS A 571 17.22 -8.34 -7.10
CA LYS A 571 18.39 -8.32 -7.98
C LYS A 571 18.00 -8.14 -9.46
N HIS A 572 17.01 -8.94 -9.92
CA HIS A 572 16.58 -8.91 -11.32
C HIS A 572 15.90 -7.58 -11.69
N CYS A 573 15.01 -7.10 -10.82
CA CYS A 573 14.26 -5.85 -11.03
C CYS A 573 15.08 -4.60 -10.67
N ARG A 574 16.24 -4.75 -10.02
CA ARG A 574 17.11 -3.65 -9.57
C ARG A 574 16.37 -2.70 -8.62
N LEU A 575 15.58 -3.27 -7.74
CA LEU A 575 14.81 -2.58 -6.74
C LEU A 575 15.21 -3.08 -5.34
N PRO A 576 14.99 -2.27 -4.31
CA PRO A 576 15.28 -2.69 -2.94
C PRO A 576 14.38 -3.86 -2.52
N LEU A 577 14.86 -4.69 -1.58
CA LEU A 577 14.14 -5.85 -1.06
C LEU A 577 12.77 -5.46 -0.47
N HIS A 578 12.70 -4.30 0.16
CA HIS A 578 11.47 -3.75 0.73
C HIS A 578 10.45 -3.25 -0.30
N GLY A 579 10.78 -3.23 -1.59
CA GLY A 579 9.81 -3.06 -2.67
C GLY A 579 8.87 -4.26 -2.83
N GLY A 580 9.15 -5.38 -2.13
CA GLY A 580 8.33 -6.58 -2.16
C GLY A 580 7.24 -6.61 -1.10
N ALA A 581 6.20 -7.42 -1.36
CA ALA A 581 5.13 -7.68 -0.41
C ALA A 581 4.77 -9.18 -0.35
N VAL A 582 4.44 -9.66 0.87
CA VAL A 582 3.85 -10.98 1.10
C VAL A 582 2.36 -10.79 1.38
N LEU A 583 1.52 -11.45 0.61
CA LEU A 583 0.07 -11.39 0.73
C LEU A 583 -0.48 -12.72 1.26
N CYS A 584 -1.26 -12.67 2.32
CA CYS A 584 -1.76 -13.85 3.02
C CYS A 584 -3.27 -13.79 3.29
N PRO A 585 -3.95 -14.91 3.51
CA PRO A 585 -5.38 -14.96 3.78
C PRO A 585 -5.78 -14.36 5.13
N SER A 586 -4.91 -14.44 6.15
CA SER A 586 -5.27 -14.03 7.53
C SER A 586 -4.16 -13.29 8.25
N ILE A 587 -4.56 -12.47 9.24
CA ILE A 587 -3.64 -11.70 10.10
C ILE A 587 -2.69 -12.62 10.87
N ALA A 588 -3.22 -13.74 11.40
CA ALA A 588 -2.41 -14.69 12.18
C ALA A 588 -1.29 -15.30 11.32
N MET A 589 -1.61 -15.73 10.09
CA MET A 589 -0.63 -16.24 9.14
C MET A 589 0.40 -15.18 8.77
N GLY A 590 -0.04 -13.95 8.48
CA GLY A 590 0.86 -12.85 8.12
C GLY A 590 1.87 -12.53 9.22
N LYS A 591 1.44 -12.44 10.47
CA LYS A 591 2.34 -12.23 11.62
C LYS A 591 3.36 -13.37 11.76
N ALA A 592 2.92 -14.62 11.59
CA ALA A 592 3.81 -15.79 11.65
C ALA A 592 4.85 -15.80 10.52
N ILE A 593 4.46 -15.44 9.30
CA ILE A 593 5.38 -15.35 8.14
C ILE A 593 6.39 -14.23 8.35
N ALA A 594 5.95 -13.04 8.77
CA ALA A 594 6.85 -11.92 9.05
C ALA A 594 7.94 -12.31 10.08
N GLN A 595 7.55 -12.96 11.18
CA GLN A 595 8.48 -13.44 12.19
C GLN A 595 9.49 -14.46 11.64
N ARG A 596 9.06 -15.37 10.75
CA ARG A 596 9.94 -16.35 10.12
C ARG A 596 10.94 -15.70 9.16
N LEU A 597 10.49 -14.73 8.35
CA LEU A 597 11.37 -13.98 7.46
C LEU A 597 12.44 -13.22 8.25
N VAL A 598 12.05 -12.62 9.39
CA VAL A 598 13.01 -11.95 10.30
C VAL A 598 14.04 -12.93 10.86
N LYS A 599 13.61 -14.14 11.26
CA LYS A 599 14.56 -15.20 11.72
C LYS A 599 15.54 -15.64 10.62
N GLN A 600 15.20 -15.44 9.35
CA GLN A 600 16.05 -15.75 8.20
C GLN A 600 16.92 -14.58 7.74
N GLY A 601 16.92 -13.47 8.51
CA GLY A 601 17.73 -12.30 8.22
C GLY A 601 17.07 -11.28 7.27
N ALA A 602 15.82 -11.50 6.85
CA ALA A 602 15.08 -10.48 6.11
C ALA A 602 14.38 -9.52 7.08
N GLU A 603 14.42 -8.24 6.80
CA GLU A 603 13.56 -7.31 7.53
C GLU A 603 12.13 -7.39 6.95
N ALA A 604 11.20 -7.87 7.74
CA ALA A 604 9.81 -8.05 7.36
C ALA A 604 8.88 -7.68 8.52
N GLN A 605 7.79 -7.01 8.22
CA GLN A 605 6.81 -6.60 9.21
C GLN A 605 5.38 -6.86 8.70
N PHE A 606 4.54 -7.39 9.60
CA PHE A 606 3.09 -7.41 9.33
C PHE A 606 2.55 -6.00 9.47
N VAL A 607 1.95 -5.50 8.39
CA VAL A 607 1.37 -4.17 8.30
C VAL A 607 -0.15 -4.31 8.29
N ALA A 608 -0.81 -3.80 9.33
CA ALA A 608 -2.25 -3.60 9.29
C ALA A 608 -2.57 -2.44 8.35
N GLY A 609 -3.71 -2.51 7.64
CA GLY A 609 -4.01 -1.61 6.53
C GLY A 609 -3.88 -0.09 6.77
N ASN A 610 -3.67 0.34 8.03
CA ASN A 610 -3.54 1.74 8.40
C ASN A 610 -2.08 2.24 8.47
N ASP A 611 -1.09 1.33 8.47
CA ASP A 611 0.29 1.64 8.83
C ASP A 611 1.26 1.43 7.64
N ILE A 612 0.75 1.54 6.41
CA ILE A 612 1.58 1.40 5.21
C ILE A 612 2.46 2.64 5.05
N ASP A 613 3.76 2.40 5.14
CA ASP A 613 4.78 3.36 4.73
C ASP A 613 5.52 2.80 3.49
N LEU A 614 5.42 3.51 2.37
CA LEU A 614 6.10 3.15 1.12
C LEU A 614 7.62 3.27 1.24
N ASN A 615 8.07 4.21 2.06
CA ASN A 615 9.49 4.46 2.30
C ASN A 615 10.08 3.53 3.37
N ALA A 616 9.23 2.75 4.05
CA ALA A 616 9.69 1.79 5.05
C ALA A 616 10.57 0.72 4.42
N THR A 617 11.66 0.41 5.10
CA THR A 617 12.77 -0.42 4.61
C THR A 617 12.62 -1.91 4.92
N TYR A 618 11.40 -2.38 5.26
CA TYR A 618 11.08 -3.79 5.49
C TYR A 618 10.13 -4.34 4.41
N ILE A 619 10.17 -5.66 4.19
CA ILE A 619 9.19 -6.38 3.36
C ILE A 619 7.83 -6.27 4.05
N LYS A 620 6.83 -5.76 3.33
CA LYS A 620 5.49 -5.59 3.85
C LYS A 620 4.74 -6.92 3.80
N VAL A 621 4.27 -7.39 4.95
CA VAL A 621 3.41 -8.58 5.03
C VAL A 621 2.01 -8.12 5.37
N MET A 622 1.00 -8.47 4.57
CA MET A 622 -0.37 -8.01 4.76
C MET A 622 -1.40 -9.02 4.27
N THR A 623 -2.66 -8.78 4.60
CA THR A 623 -3.73 -9.65 4.09
C THR A 623 -4.05 -9.31 2.63
N LEU A 624 -4.58 -10.30 1.89
CA LEU A 624 -5.06 -10.13 0.51
C LEU A 624 -6.07 -8.97 0.39
N HIS A 625 -6.97 -8.83 1.37
CA HIS A 625 -7.93 -7.73 1.41
C HIS A 625 -7.26 -6.37 1.60
N SER A 626 -6.24 -6.28 2.47
CA SER A 626 -5.51 -5.03 2.72
C SER A 626 -4.65 -4.59 1.53
N ALA A 627 -4.27 -5.54 0.67
CA ALA A 627 -3.45 -5.26 -0.52
C ALA A 627 -4.26 -4.73 -1.70
N LYS A 628 -5.59 -4.71 -1.59
CA LYS A 628 -6.44 -4.22 -2.68
C LYS A 628 -6.12 -2.76 -3.02
N GLY A 629 -5.90 -2.48 -4.31
CA GLY A 629 -5.51 -1.16 -4.82
C GLY A 629 -4.03 -0.80 -4.66
N LEU A 630 -3.28 -1.52 -3.82
CA LEU A 630 -1.83 -1.35 -3.69
C LEU A 630 -1.10 -2.08 -4.82
N GLU A 631 0.14 -1.69 -5.08
CA GLU A 631 0.98 -2.29 -6.10
C GLU A 631 2.41 -2.41 -5.60
N PHE A 632 3.05 -3.52 -5.92
CA PHE A 632 4.40 -3.84 -5.48
C PHE A 632 5.23 -4.39 -6.63
N PRO A 633 6.50 -4.02 -6.75
CA PRO A 633 7.38 -4.56 -7.76
C PRO A 633 7.41 -6.09 -7.82
N PHE A 634 7.42 -6.76 -6.67
CA PHE A 634 7.37 -8.21 -6.56
C PHE A 634 6.50 -8.65 -5.39
N VAL A 635 5.76 -9.73 -5.60
CA VAL A 635 4.75 -10.22 -4.67
C VAL A 635 4.90 -11.72 -4.45
N ALA A 636 4.75 -12.15 -3.19
CA ALA A 636 4.54 -13.53 -2.81
C ALA A 636 3.12 -13.70 -2.26
N VAL A 637 2.28 -14.48 -2.93
CA VAL A 637 0.95 -14.86 -2.43
C VAL A 637 1.07 -16.21 -1.74
N VAL A 638 0.68 -16.27 -0.48
CA VAL A 638 0.91 -17.44 0.39
C VAL A 638 -0.39 -18.01 0.95
N GLY A 639 -0.31 -19.24 1.46
CA GLY A 639 -1.44 -19.87 2.15
C GLY A 639 -2.44 -20.55 1.23
N LEU A 640 -2.05 -20.92 -0.01
CA LEU A 640 -2.86 -21.71 -0.93
C LEU A 640 -2.91 -23.17 -0.49
N ARG A 641 -3.80 -23.40 0.48
CA ARG A 641 -4.09 -24.69 1.09
C ARG A 641 -5.58 -24.87 1.19
N GLU A 642 -6.05 -26.09 0.92
CA GLU A 642 -7.45 -26.45 1.12
C GLU A 642 -7.90 -26.19 2.57
N GLY A 643 -9.08 -25.58 2.73
CA GLY A 643 -9.60 -25.14 4.03
C GLY A 643 -9.00 -23.82 4.57
N ILE A 644 -8.08 -23.16 3.82
CA ILE A 644 -7.56 -21.84 4.14
C ILE A 644 -7.87 -20.84 3.01
N LEU A 645 -7.48 -21.17 1.81
CA LEU A 645 -7.84 -20.45 0.59
C LEU A 645 -7.94 -21.47 -0.56
N PRO A 646 -9.15 -21.93 -0.91
CA PRO A 646 -10.45 -21.48 -0.40
C PRO A 646 -10.78 -21.96 1.02
N TYR A 647 -11.59 -21.18 1.71
CA TYR A 647 -12.26 -21.54 2.96
C TYR A 647 -13.75 -21.64 2.74
N ILE A 648 -14.31 -22.81 3.00
CA ILE A 648 -15.76 -23.07 2.94
C ILE A 648 -16.21 -23.49 4.33
N SER A 649 -17.21 -22.81 4.88
CA SER A 649 -17.84 -23.25 6.14
C SER A 649 -18.57 -24.56 5.91
N ALA A 650 -18.47 -25.48 6.88
CA ALA A 650 -19.17 -26.75 6.83
C ALA A 650 -20.72 -26.62 6.81
N ASP A 651 -21.23 -25.49 7.31
CA ASP A 651 -22.65 -25.20 7.41
C ASP A 651 -23.20 -24.43 6.20
N LEU A 652 -22.37 -24.20 5.16
CA LEU A 652 -22.78 -23.42 3.99
C LEU A 652 -23.66 -24.28 3.05
N PRO A 653 -24.85 -23.80 2.64
CA PRO A 653 -25.69 -24.48 1.66
C PRO A 653 -24.97 -24.69 0.31
N GLU A 654 -25.25 -25.78 -0.39
CA GLU A 654 -24.59 -26.14 -1.66
C GLU A 654 -24.76 -25.07 -2.75
N ASP A 655 -25.89 -24.42 -2.82
CA ASP A 655 -26.19 -23.34 -3.77
C ASP A 655 -25.42 -22.04 -3.49
N GLU A 656 -24.96 -21.84 -2.27
CA GLU A 656 -24.13 -20.72 -1.84
C GLU A 656 -22.60 -20.99 -1.94
N MET A 657 -22.20 -22.24 -2.09
CA MET A 657 -20.77 -22.61 -2.18
C MET A 657 -20.09 -21.97 -3.39
N LYS A 658 -20.73 -22.02 -4.56
CA LYS A 658 -20.14 -21.50 -5.79
C LYS A 658 -19.91 -19.98 -5.75
N PRO A 659 -20.88 -19.13 -5.33
CA PRO A 659 -20.65 -17.70 -5.14
C PRO A 659 -19.48 -17.39 -4.20
N VAL A 660 -19.35 -18.11 -3.08
CA VAL A 660 -18.26 -17.91 -2.10
C VAL A 660 -16.91 -18.31 -2.70
N LEU A 661 -16.85 -19.43 -3.44
CA LEU A 661 -15.64 -19.84 -4.15
C LEU A 661 -15.23 -18.81 -5.22
N ASP A 662 -16.19 -18.30 -5.99
CA ASP A 662 -15.95 -17.30 -7.02
C ASP A 662 -15.42 -15.99 -6.41
N GLU A 663 -15.93 -15.58 -5.25
CA GLU A 663 -15.44 -14.41 -4.51
C GLU A 663 -14.00 -14.60 -4.02
N GLN A 664 -13.70 -15.75 -3.41
CA GLN A 664 -12.34 -16.05 -2.94
C GLN A 664 -11.35 -16.23 -4.09
N ARG A 665 -11.79 -16.75 -5.23
CA ARG A 665 -10.99 -16.84 -6.45
C ARG A 665 -10.65 -15.44 -7.00
N ARG A 666 -11.62 -14.52 -6.99
CA ARG A 666 -11.36 -13.11 -7.31
C ARG A 666 -10.39 -12.46 -6.33
N LEU A 667 -10.49 -12.77 -5.04
CA LEU A 667 -9.54 -12.27 -4.04
C LEU A 667 -8.12 -12.78 -4.30
N PHE A 668 -7.96 -14.04 -4.68
CA PHE A 668 -6.69 -14.60 -5.09
C PHE A 668 -6.14 -13.92 -6.35
N TYR A 669 -6.98 -13.73 -7.37
CA TYR A 669 -6.64 -12.96 -8.57
C TYR A 669 -6.19 -11.53 -8.23
N VAL A 670 -6.93 -10.83 -7.36
CA VAL A 670 -6.57 -9.48 -6.89
C VAL A 670 -5.18 -9.49 -6.25
N GLY A 671 -4.88 -10.47 -5.39
CA GLY A 671 -3.56 -10.60 -4.77
C GLY A 671 -2.44 -10.79 -5.80
N CYS A 672 -2.60 -11.69 -6.76
CA CYS A 672 -1.62 -11.94 -7.82
C CYS A 672 -1.41 -10.72 -8.72
N SER A 673 -2.49 -10.00 -9.05
CA SER A 673 -2.44 -8.80 -9.91
C SER A 673 -1.73 -7.60 -9.26
N ARG A 674 -1.40 -7.66 -7.96
CA ARG A 674 -0.60 -6.63 -7.26
C ARG A 674 0.88 -6.65 -7.67
N ALA A 675 1.36 -7.75 -8.25
CA ALA A 675 2.74 -7.90 -8.69
C ALA A 675 3.00 -7.15 -10.00
N MET A 676 3.99 -6.26 -10.00
CA MET A 676 4.35 -5.49 -11.20
C MET A 676 5.37 -6.22 -12.08
N ARG A 677 6.38 -6.87 -11.49
CA ARG A 677 7.55 -7.43 -12.18
C ARG A 677 7.80 -8.91 -11.91
N ALA A 678 7.53 -9.38 -10.68
CA ALA A 678 7.74 -10.78 -10.32
C ALA A 678 6.65 -11.25 -9.36
N LEU A 679 6.19 -12.50 -9.56
CA LEU A 679 5.12 -13.12 -8.78
C LEU A 679 5.50 -14.55 -8.42
N ILE A 680 5.36 -14.89 -7.14
CA ILE A 680 5.41 -16.26 -6.65
C ILE A 680 4.14 -16.57 -5.86
N VAL A 681 3.65 -17.80 -6.04
CA VAL A 681 2.49 -18.32 -5.32
C VAL A 681 2.92 -19.54 -4.53
N SER A 682 2.61 -19.61 -3.23
CA SER A 682 2.99 -20.74 -2.40
C SER A 682 1.81 -21.46 -1.78
N GLY A 683 1.92 -22.79 -1.74
CA GLY A 683 0.93 -23.69 -1.16
C GLY A 683 1.53 -24.89 -0.45
N SER A 684 0.67 -25.68 0.18
CA SER A 684 1.06 -26.92 0.83
C SER A 684 1.08 -28.07 -0.18
N ARG A 685 2.12 -28.91 -0.16
CA ARG A 685 2.17 -30.11 -0.99
C ARG A 685 1.22 -31.20 -0.50
N SER A 686 1.04 -31.32 0.82
CA SER A 686 0.17 -32.33 1.43
C SER A 686 -1.32 -32.02 1.30
N SER A 687 -1.69 -30.76 1.12
CA SER A 687 -3.08 -30.28 1.01
C SER A 687 -3.13 -29.07 0.10
N PRO A 688 -2.86 -29.23 -1.21
CA PRO A 688 -2.87 -28.11 -2.14
C PRO A 688 -4.27 -27.51 -2.28
N SER A 689 -4.33 -26.20 -2.52
CA SER A 689 -5.58 -25.50 -2.81
C SER A 689 -6.14 -25.92 -4.17
N SER A 690 -7.45 -26.10 -4.23
CA SER A 690 -8.16 -26.30 -5.51
C SER A 690 -8.03 -25.08 -6.46
N PHE A 691 -7.62 -23.92 -5.98
CA PHE A 691 -7.33 -22.75 -6.82
C PHE A 691 -6.04 -22.89 -7.64
N LEU A 692 -5.18 -23.87 -7.30
CA LEU A 692 -3.99 -24.18 -8.08
C LEU A 692 -4.26 -25.16 -9.22
N ASP A 693 -5.46 -25.78 -9.24
CA ASP A 693 -5.87 -26.67 -10.31
C ASP A 693 -6.02 -25.88 -11.61
N GLY A 694 -5.45 -26.38 -12.68
CA GLY A 694 -5.46 -25.68 -13.97
C GLY A 694 -4.38 -24.62 -14.17
N LEU A 695 -3.70 -24.18 -13.11
CA LEU A 695 -2.56 -23.28 -13.24
C LEU A 695 -1.31 -24.08 -13.65
N SER A 696 -0.90 -23.98 -14.92
CA SER A 696 0.20 -24.77 -15.49
C SER A 696 0.86 -24.07 -16.68
N ASP A 697 1.87 -24.72 -17.26
CA ASP A 697 2.43 -24.28 -18.53
C ASP A 697 1.32 -24.07 -19.59
N PRO A 698 1.47 -23.04 -20.47
CA PRO A 698 2.64 -22.17 -20.62
C PRO A 698 2.63 -20.89 -19.77
N TYR A 699 1.67 -20.73 -18.85
CA TYR A 699 1.45 -19.47 -18.13
C TYR A 699 2.09 -19.45 -16.73
N TRP A 700 2.25 -20.61 -16.11
CA TRP A 700 2.80 -20.77 -14.77
C TRP A 700 3.96 -21.77 -14.76
N LYS A 701 5.04 -21.41 -14.08
CA LYS A 701 6.16 -22.31 -13.80
C LYS A 701 5.91 -23.07 -12.48
N LYS A 702 6.05 -24.41 -12.49
CA LYS A 702 5.94 -25.27 -11.29
C LYS A 702 7.30 -25.76 -10.83
#